data_b52c14dec3f31d3a096ace20d9730e11
#
_entry.id   b52c14dec3f31d3a096ace20d9730e11
#
_cell.length_a   1.000
_cell.length_b   1.000
_cell.length_c   1.000
_cell.angle_alpha   90.00
_cell.angle_beta   90.00
_cell.angle_gamma   90.00
#
_symmetry.space_group_name_H-M   'P 1'
#
loop_
_entity.id
_entity.type
_entity.pdbx_description
1 polymer ?
#
loop_
_entity_poly.entity_id
_entity_poly.type
_entity_poly.pdbx_seq_one_letter_code
_entity_poly.pdbx_strand_id
1 'polypeptide(L)'
;MAHNLHKTLKEFDSGSGKGKFYSLPQLGKELKTKIERLPVSIRIVLESVLRNYDGKKITEEHIEQLANWKPADKRVDEIPFVVSRVVLQDFTGVPLLADIAAMRGVAKRAGKNPKKIEPLVPVDLVVDHSVQIDYFAQKDALDLNMKLEFQRNNERYQFMKWGMQAFDTFKVVPPGIGIVHQVNLEYLARGVHQKKDADGTVYYPDTLVGTDSHTTMINGIGVVGWGVGGIEAEAGMLGQPVYFLTPDVVGVELKGQLREGVTATDLVLTITEMLRKEKVVGKFVEFFGEGTKSLSLPDRATIANMAPEYGATMGFFPVDEKTIDYFKGTGRTKAEIAAFENYFKAQGLFGIPKAGDIDYTKTLTLDLLTVAPSLAGPKRPQDRIEIGNVKSTFTDLFSKPVAENGFAKKADDLNTQYTTSNGVDVKNGDVLIAAITSCTNTSNPSVLLAAGLLAKKAVEAGLSVAPHIKTSLAPGSRIVTEYLTKTGLLPYLSKLGFEVAAYGCTTCIGNAGDLTPELNEAIVKNDIVAAAVLSGNRNFEARIHPNIRANFLASPPLVVAYAIAGNITRDLMTEPVGQGKGGKDIYLGDIWPTSEEIHALLKYALDPKKFEDNYSKLTKKGDLWSKIEGESGQVYDWPKSTYIAEPPFFGTEFSMEPADAIVTVKGARALGIFGDSVTTDHISPAGSIKEDSPAGKWLKENGVQKADFNSYGSRRGNHDVMMRGTFANVRIKNLMIPAKADGTRVEGGLTIHQPSGEQLSIYDAAMKYVDAGTPTVVFAGEEYGTGSSRDWAAKGTQLLGVKAVIARSFERIHRSNLVGMGVLPLQFKGSDSIQSLGITGDETFDIEGLGDDFKPQQDVTLVIHGKNGETKRVQVLLRIDTPIEVDYYKHGGILPFVLRSLLAA
;
A
#
# COMPACT_ATOMS: atom_id res chain seq x y z
N MET A 1 -12.76 -33.83 -12.51
CA MET A 1 -14.20 -33.67 -12.22
C MET A 1 -14.36 -32.74 -11.04
N ALA A 2 -15.32 -31.83 -11.10
CA ALA A 2 -15.67 -31.02 -9.93
C ALA A 2 -16.22 -31.94 -8.82
N HIS A 3 -15.79 -31.71 -7.58
CA HIS A 3 -16.35 -32.43 -6.44
C HIS A 3 -17.80 -31.98 -6.16
N ASN A 4 -18.53 -32.75 -5.41
CA ASN A 4 -19.90 -32.40 -4.97
C ASN A 4 -20.07 -32.62 -3.45
N LEU A 5 -19.10 -32.15 -2.67
CA LEU A 5 -19.13 -32.22 -1.21
C LEU A 5 -20.41 -31.55 -0.69
N HIS A 6 -21.10 -32.19 0.26
CA HIS A 6 -22.36 -31.73 0.83
C HIS A 6 -23.44 -31.38 -0.21
N LYS A 7 -23.42 -32.00 -1.40
CA LYS A 7 -24.36 -31.74 -2.50
C LYS A 7 -24.42 -30.26 -2.91
N THR A 8 -23.33 -29.54 -2.74
CA THR A 8 -23.30 -28.08 -2.93
C THR A 8 -23.13 -27.63 -4.37
N LEU A 9 -22.70 -28.53 -5.28
CA LEU A 9 -22.63 -28.23 -6.70
C LEU A 9 -24.04 -28.15 -7.31
N LYS A 10 -24.52 -26.92 -7.55
CA LYS A 10 -25.86 -26.63 -8.02
C LYS A 10 -25.85 -25.96 -9.39
N GLU A 11 -26.97 -25.99 -10.07
CA GLU A 11 -27.19 -25.23 -11.32
C GLU A 11 -27.85 -23.88 -11.03
N PHE A 12 -27.57 -22.91 -11.86
CA PHE A 12 -28.27 -21.62 -11.89
C PHE A 12 -28.33 -21.09 -13.33
N ASP A 13 -29.20 -20.13 -13.59
CA ASP A 13 -29.27 -19.44 -14.88
C ASP A 13 -28.23 -18.33 -14.89
N SER A 14 -27.20 -18.46 -15.74
CA SER A 14 -26.13 -17.46 -15.89
C SER A 14 -26.54 -16.25 -16.76
N GLY A 15 -27.76 -16.25 -17.31
CA GLY A 15 -28.19 -15.27 -18.31
C GLY A 15 -27.76 -15.59 -19.74
N SER A 16 -26.86 -16.54 -19.91
CA SER A 16 -26.38 -17.06 -21.20
C SER A 16 -26.58 -18.56 -21.32
N GLY A 17 -27.26 -19.16 -20.35
CA GLY A 17 -27.51 -20.58 -20.24
C GLY A 17 -27.33 -21.12 -18.83
N LYS A 18 -27.34 -22.42 -18.67
CA LYS A 18 -27.13 -23.06 -17.38
C LYS A 18 -25.66 -23.04 -16.99
N GLY A 19 -25.38 -22.52 -15.82
CA GLY A 19 -24.08 -22.58 -15.14
C GLY A 19 -24.16 -23.42 -13.87
N LYS A 20 -23.00 -23.78 -13.32
CA LYS A 20 -22.89 -24.45 -12.02
C LYS A 20 -22.20 -23.56 -11.03
N PHE A 21 -22.45 -23.75 -9.76
CA PHE A 21 -21.81 -23.03 -8.66
C PHE A 21 -21.82 -23.86 -7.38
N TYR A 22 -20.92 -23.56 -6.47
CA TYR A 22 -20.90 -24.14 -5.14
C TYR A 22 -21.80 -23.34 -4.20
N SER A 23 -22.98 -23.88 -3.90
CA SER A 23 -24.06 -23.18 -3.20
C SER A 23 -23.81 -23.06 -1.71
N LEU A 24 -23.66 -21.85 -1.22
CA LEU A 24 -23.60 -21.54 0.21
C LEU A 24 -24.93 -21.81 0.93
N PRO A 25 -26.13 -21.47 0.35
CA PRO A 25 -27.39 -21.86 0.96
C PRO A 25 -27.55 -23.38 1.14
N GLN A 26 -27.10 -24.18 0.18
CA GLN A 26 -27.13 -25.64 0.32
C GLN A 26 -26.16 -26.13 1.40
N LEU A 27 -24.96 -25.54 1.48
CA LEU A 27 -23.98 -25.85 2.53
C LEU A 27 -24.57 -25.61 3.93
N GLY A 28 -25.28 -24.50 4.11
CA GLY A 28 -25.97 -24.19 5.38
C GLY A 28 -27.02 -25.20 5.77
N LYS A 29 -27.75 -25.72 4.79
CA LYS A 29 -28.76 -26.80 5.01
C LYS A 29 -28.09 -28.11 5.46
N GLU A 30 -27.04 -28.53 4.75
CA GLU A 30 -26.33 -29.78 5.05
C GLU A 30 -25.62 -29.73 6.41
N LEU A 31 -24.95 -28.62 6.71
CA LEU A 31 -24.25 -28.43 7.99
C LEU A 31 -25.18 -27.97 9.13
N LYS A 32 -26.45 -27.68 8.85
CA LYS A 32 -27.43 -27.13 9.82
C LYS A 32 -26.97 -25.86 10.50
N THR A 33 -26.32 -24.97 9.75
CA THR A 33 -25.83 -23.66 10.23
C THR A 33 -26.55 -22.53 9.51
N LYS A 34 -26.62 -21.36 10.15
CA LYS A 34 -27.23 -20.15 9.58
C LYS A 34 -26.17 -19.32 8.83
N ILE A 35 -25.73 -19.83 7.68
CA ILE A 35 -24.68 -19.17 6.86
C ILE A 35 -25.11 -17.74 6.47
N GLU A 36 -26.39 -17.48 6.27
CA GLU A 36 -26.93 -16.16 5.94
C GLU A 36 -26.67 -15.09 7.01
N ARG A 37 -26.35 -15.48 8.24
CA ARG A 37 -25.99 -14.56 9.33
C ARG A 37 -24.49 -14.29 9.43
N LEU A 38 -23.67 -15.03 8.71
CA LEU A 38 -22.23 -14.78 8.65
C LEU A 38 -21.95 -13.45 7.93
N PRO A 39 -20.88 -12.73 8.32
CA PRO A 39 -20.40 -11.61 7.54
C PRO A 39 -20.23 -11.96 6.06
N VAL A 40 -20.57 -11.04 5.17
CA VAL A 40 -20.59 -11.31 3.72
C VAL A 40 -19.19 -11.68 3.21
N SER A 41 -18.15 -11.01 3.70
CA SER A 41 -16.76 -11.33 3.37
C SER A 41 -16.35 -12.74 3.78
N ILE A 42 -16.79 -13.19 4.96
CA ILE A 42 -16.58 -14.57 5.43
C ILE A 42 -17.25 -15.58 4.52
N ARG A 43 -18.48 -15.30 4.05
CA ARG A 43 -19.20 -16.17 3.11
C ARG A 43 -18.48 -16.30 1.77
N ILE A 44 -17.89 -15.23 1.25
CA ILE A 44 -17.12 -15.27 0.00
C ILE A 44 -15.83 -16.08 0.19
N VAL A 45 -15.14 -15.94 1.31
CA VAL A 45 -13.98 -16.78 1.64
C VAL A 45 -14.40 -18.25 1.79
N LEU A 46 -15.53 -18.52 2.46
CA LEU A 46 -16.08 -19.86 2.62
C LEU A 46 -16.39 -20.51 1.25
N GLU A 47 -16.93 -19.77 0.29
CA GLU A 47 -17.13 -20.26 -1.07
C GLU A 47 -15.80 -20.70 -1.71
N SER A 48 -14.76 -19.90 -1.60
CA SER A 48 -13.44 -20.25 -2.12
C SER A 48 -12.87 -21.53 -1.48
N VAL A 49 -13.00 -21.65 -0.18
CA VAL A 49 -12.53 -22.84 0.56
C VAL A 49 -13.35 -24.07 0.15
N LEU A 50 -14.67 -23.95 0.05
CA LEU A 50 -15.55 -25.04 -0.39
C LEU A 50 -15.23 -25.47 -1.83
N ARG A 51 -15.11 -24.54 -2.75
CA ARG A 51 -14.85 -24.82 -4.18
C ARG A 51 -13.50 -25.45 -4.41
N ASN A 52 -12.48 -25.07 -3.65
CA ASN A 52 -11.10 -25.57 -3.78
C ASN A 52 -10.79 -26.77 -2.85
N TYR A 53 -11.81 -27.38 -2.26
CA TYR A 53 -11.64 -28.58 -1.45
C TYR A 53 -10.93 -29.69 -2.24
N ASP A 54 -9.84 -30.21 -1.68
CA ASP A 54 -9.03 -31.29 -2.27
C ASP A 54 -8.74 -32.44 -1.30
N GLY A 55 -9.19 -32.31 -0.05
CA GLY A 55 -8.96 -33.30 1.02
C GLY A 55 -7.53 -33.38 1.49
N LYS A 56 -6.65 -32.46 1.09
CA LYS A 56 -5.22 -32.39 1.43
C LYS A 56 -4.82 -31.04 2.03
N LYS A 57 -4.63 -30.03 1.18
CA LYS A 57 -4.34 -28.66 1.61
C LYS A 57 -5.61 -28.00 2.16
N ILE A 58 -6.75 -28.26 1.55
CA ILE A 58 -8.05 -27.75 1.95
C ILE A 58 -8.91 -28.94 2.36
N THR A 59 -9.25 -28.99 3.64
CA THR A 59 -9.99 -30.10 4.26
C THR A 59 -11.44 -29.70 4.57
N GLU A 60 -12.27 -30.68 4.87
CA GLU A 60 -13.64 -30.46 5.32
C GLU A 60 -13.69 -29.66 6.63
N GLU A 61 -12.71 -29.86 7.51
CA GLU A 61 -12.57 -29.11 8.76
C GLU A 61 -12.45 -27.61 8.53
N HIS A 62 -11.67 -27.15 7.53
CA HIS A 62 -11.58 -25.74 7.17
C HIS A 62 -12.93 -25.15 6.76
N ILE A 63 -13.73 -25.92 6.02
CA ILE A 63 -15.08 -25.52 5.61
C ILE A 63 -15.99 -25.38 6.82
N GLU A 64 -15.98 -26.36 7.72
CA GLU A 64 -16.77 -26.36 8.94
C GLU A 64 -16.38 -25.22 9.89
N GLN A 65 -15.09 -24.95 10.05
CA GLN A 65 -14.58 -23.86 10.87
C GLN A 65 -15.14 -22.50 10.42
N LEU A 66 -15.11 -22.22 9.12
CA LEU A 66 -15.68 -20.98 8.57
C LEU A 66 -17.21 -20.95 8.64
N ALA A 67 -17.87 -22.05 8.30
CA ALA A 67 -19.33 -22.14 8.34
C ALA A 67 -19.90 -21.94 9.76
N ASN A 68 -19.11 -22.29 10.77
CA ASN A 68 -19.46 -22.15 12.18
C ASN A 68 -18.82 -20.92 12.84
N TRP A 69 -18.26 -19.99 12.08
CA TRP A 69 -17.67 -18.77 12.60
C TRP A 69 -18.67 -18.02 13.52
N LYS A 70 -18.20 -17.56 14.67
CA LYS A 70 -18.99 -16.81 15.64
C LYS A 70 -18.30 -15.52 16.06
N PRO A 71 -19.06 -14.47 16.43
CA PRO A 71 -18.49 -13.17 16.79
C PRO A 71 -17.46 -13.20 17.91
N ALA A 72 -17.65 -14.06 18.92
CA ALA A 72 -16.86 -14.08 20.15
C ALA A 72 -15.84 -15.22 20.25
N ASP A 73 -15.66 -16.00 19.18
CA ASP A 73 -14.72 -17.13 19.19
C ASP A 73 -13.26 -16.65 19.27
N LYS A 74 -12.43 -17.48 19.87
CA LYS A 74 -10.96 -17.29 19.79
C LYS A 74 -10.51 -17.48 18.35
N ARG A 75 -9.60 -16.62 17.90
CA ARG A 75 -9.05 -16.66 16.53
C ARG A 75 -7.78 -17.50 16.52
N VAL A 76 -7.96 -18.79 16.42
CA VAL A 76 -6.87 -19.79 16.42
C VAL A 76 -6.86 -20.63 15.15
N ASP A 77 -7.95 -20.65 14.40
CA ASP A 77 -8.11 -21.46 13.20
C ASP A 77 -7.45 -20.76 12.00
N GLU A 78 -6.59 -21.51 11.31
CA GLU A 78 -5.92 -21.06 10.10
C GLU A 78 -6.73 -21.51 8.88
N ILE A 79 -7.00 -20.59 7.99
CA ILE A 79 -7.79 -20.82 6.77
C ILE A 79 -6.91 -20.73 5.53
N PRO A 80 -6.93 -21.76 4.66
CA PRO A 80 -6.27 -21.76 3.36
C PRO A 80 -7.19 -21.09 2.31
N PHE A 81 -6.89 -19.83 1.96
CA PHE A 81 -7.67 -19.07 0.99
C PHE A 81 -7.01 -19.10 -0.39
N VAL A 82 -7.71 -19.63 -1.39
CA VAL A 82 -7.26 -19.65 -2.78
C VAL A 82 -7.91 -18.51 -3.54
N VAL A 83 -7.08 -17.58 -4.02
CA VAL A 83 -7.54 -16.42 -4.78
C VAL A 83 -7.76 -16.74 -6.25
N SER A 84 -8.66 -16.01 -6.90
CA SER A 84 -8.94 -16.18 -8.35
C SER A 84 -7.82 -15.62 -9.23
N ARG A 85 -7.10 -14.61 -8.75
CA ARG A 85 -6.03 -13.90 -9.49
C ARG A 85 -5.13 -13.11 -8.55
N VAL A 86 -4.01 -12.65 -9.08
CA VAL A 86 -3.05 -11.80 -8.38
C VAL A 86 -2.81 -10.53 -9.18
N VAL A 87 -2.75 -9.40 -8.50
CA VAL A 87 -2.46 -8.11 -9.11
C VAL A 87 -1.19 -7.51 -8.49
N LEU A 88 -0.27 -7.08 -9.34
CA LEU A 88 1.02 -6.53 -8.94
C LEU A 88 1.13 -5.08 -9.39
N GLN A 89 1.77 -4.24 -8.58
CA GLN A 89 2.33 -2.97 -9.04
C GLN A 89 3.82 -3.14 -9.30
N ASP A 90 4.45 -2.24 -10.04
CA ASP A 90 5.80 -2.48 -10.57
C ASP A 90 6.93 -2.40 -9.52
N PHE A 91 6.78 -1.64 -8.44
CA PHE A 91 7.81 -1.56 -7.40
C PHE A 91 7.93 -2.83 -6.56
N THR A 92 6.87 -3.60 -6.44
CA THR A 92 6.84 -4.89 -5.73
C THR A 92 6.78 -6.06 -6.69
N GLY A 93 6.22 -5.88 -7.88
CA GLY A 93 6.11 -6.92 -8.90
C GLY A 93 7.43 -7.26 -9.59
N VAL A 94 8.32 -6.28 -9.81
CA VAL A 94 9.64 -6.54 -10.41
C VAL A 94 10.54 -7.39 -9.51
N PRO A 95 10.71 -7.09 -8.20
CA PRO A 95 11.46 -7.99 -7.33
C PRO A 95 10.82 -9.39 -7.21
N LEU A 96 9.49 -9.49 -7.21
CA LEU A 96 8.79 -10.76 -7.27
C LEU A 96 9.14 -11.54 -8.53
N LEU A 97 9.09 -10.90 -9.70
CA LEU A 97 9.50 -11.51 -10.96
C LEU A 97 10.97 -11.94 -10.92
N ALA A 98 11.86 -11.18 -10.27
CA ALA A 98 13.26 -11.54 -10.08
C ALA A 98 13.42 -12.80 -9.22
N ASP A 99 12.64 -12.94 -8.16
CA ASP A 99 12.65 -14.13 -7.31
C ASP A 99 12.20 -15.37 -8.12
N ILE A 100 11.11 -15.28 -8.87
CA ILE A 100 10.63 -16.40 -9.71
C ILE A 100 11.63 -16.73 -10.82
N ALA A 101 12.26 -15.73 -11.42
CA ALA A 101 13.32 -15.94 -12.41
C ALA A 101 14.52 -16.67 -11.80
N ALA A 102 14.92 -16.31 -10.57
CA ALA A 102 15.97 -17.01 -9.83
C ALA A 102 15.58 -18.44 -9.51
N MET A 103 14.34 -18.71 -9.11
CA MET A 103 13.82 -20.07 -8.90
C MET A 103 13.96 -20.94 -10.16
N ARG A 104 13.66 -20.38 -11.35
CA ARG A 104 13.88 -21.08 -12.62
C ARG A 104 15.36 -21.39 -12.85
N GLY A 105 16.25 -20.48 -12.52
CA GLY A 105 17.70 -20.68 -12.56
C GLY A 105 18.14 -21.81 -11.63
N VAL A 106 17.62 -21.86 -10.40
CA VAL A 106 17.88 -22.94 -9.45
C VAL A 106 17.37 -24.28 -9.99
N ALA A 107 16.15 -24.34 -10.51
CA ALA A 107 15.59 -25.55 -11.11
C ALA A 107 16.49 -26.10 -12.23
N LYS A 108 16.96 -25.22 -13.13
CA LYS A 108 17.89 -25.59 -14.22
C LYS A 108 19.21 -26.15 -13.68
N ARG A 109 19.83 -25.45 -12.70
CA ARG A 109 21.08 -25.91 -12.07
C ARG A 109 20.93 -27.25 -11.34
N ALA A 110 19.75 -27.51 -10.77
CA ALA A 110 19.42 -28.78 -10.12
C ALA A 110 18.98 -29.89 -11.12
N GLY A 111 19.08 -29.68 -12.42
CA GLY A 111 18.68 -30.65 -13.44
C GLY A 111 17.16 -30.89 -13.51
N LYS A 112 16.36 -29.98 -12.97
CA LYS A 112 14.90 -30.03 -12.99
C LYS A 112 14.32 -29.14 -14.12
N ASN A 113 13.06 -29.38 -14.51
CA ASN A 113 12.40 -28.59 -15.53
C ASN A 113 12.02 -27.19 -15.02
N PRO A 114 12.60 -26.09 -15.54
CA PRO A 114 12.24 -24.72 -15.11
C PRO A 114 10.75 -24.39 -15.27
N LYS A 115 10.04 -24.98 -16.21
CA LYS A 115 8.59 -24.80 -16.43
C LYS A 115 7.73 -25.26 -15.26
N LYS A 116 8.26 -26.01 -14.30
CA LYS A 116 7.57 -26.30 -13.04
C LYS A 116 7.31 -25.03 -12.20
N ILE A 117 8.13 -24.01 -12.41
CA ILE A 117 7.97 -22.70 -11.79
C ILE A 117 7.08 -21.85 -12.71
N GLU A 118 5.77 -21.96 -12.56
CA GLU A 118 4.76 -21.31 -13.38
C GLU A 118 3.61 -20.79 -12.51
N PRO A 119 3.12 -19.56 -12.70
CA PRO A 119 1.93 -19.10 -12.01
C PRO A 119 0.70 -19.96 -12.35
N LEU A 120 -0.06 -20.35 -11.32
CA LEU A 120 -1.26 -21.19 -11.46
C LEU A 120 -2.56 -20.39 -11.56
N VAL A 121 -2.48 -19.08 -11.35
CA VAL A 121 -3.60 -18.13 -11.48
C VAL A 121 -3.18 -16.97 -12.39
N PRO A 122 -4.14 -16.25 -13.01
CA PRO A 122 -3.83 -15.05 -13.79
C PRO A 122 -3.10 -14.01 -12.95
N VAL A 123 -2.07 -13.40 -13.52
CA VAL A 123 -1.26 -12.35 -12.89
C VAL A 123 -1.19 -11.15 -13.81
N ASP A 124 -1.63 -10.01 -13.31
CA ASP A 124 -1.53 -8.72 -13.99
C ASP A 124 -0.60 -7.79 -13.22
N LEU A 125 0.48 -7.34 -13.87
CA LEU A 125 1.38 -6.32 -13.35
C LEU A 125 1.05 -4.98 -14.02
N VAL A 126 0.76 -3.95 -13.22
CA VAL A 126 0.50 -2.60 -13.71
C VAL A 126 1.69 -1.71 -13.38
N VAL A 127 2.25 -1.05 -14.40
CA VAL A 127 3.36 -0.10 -14.22
C VAL A 127 2.80 1.27 -13.90
N ASP A 128 2.90 1.68 -12.64
CA ASP A 128 2.26 2.89 -12.14
C ASP A 128 3.04 3.61 -11.04
N HIS A 129 4.03 2.98 -10.43
CA HIS A 129 4.76 3.51 -9.29
C HIS A 129 6.10 4.18 -9.66
N SER A 130 6.69 3.85 -10.81
CA SER A 130 8.01 4.36 -11.19
C SER A 130 8.00 5.78 -11.79
N VAL A 131 6.86 6.25 -12.28
CA VAL A 131 6.76 7.55 -12.96
C VAL A 131 6.98 8.69 -11.97
N GLN A 132 7.94 9.57 -12.29
CA GLN A 132 8.25 10.77 -11.52
C GLN A 132 7.76 12.04 -12.23
N ILE A 133 7.42 13.06 -11.45
CA ILE A 133 7.02 14.37 -11.94
C ILE A 133 8.26 15.28 -11.95
N ASP A 134 9.06 15.19 -13.00
CA ASP A 134 10.18 16.12 -13.24
C ASP A 134 9.67 17.41 -13.90
N TYR A 135 8.78 17.28 -14.86
CA TYR A 135 8.13 18.38 -15.54
C TYR A 135 6.70 18.58 -15.04
N PHE A 136 6.33 19.80 -14.76
CA PHE A 136 5.01 20.18 -14.23
C PHE A 136 4.56 21.54 -14.72
N ALA A 137 3.28 21.84 -14.58
CA ALA A 137 2.66 23.14 -14.94
C ALA A 137 2.94 23.60 -16.39
N GLN A 138 3.17 22.68 -17.31
CA GLN A 138 3.38 22.93 -18.73
C GLN A 138 2.70 21.86 -19.59
N LYS A 139 2.25 22.24 -20.77
CA LYS A 139 1.38 21.40 -21.63
C LYS A 139 1.99 20.07 -22.06
N ASP A 140 3.30 20.01 -22.19
CA ASP A 140 4.05 18.82 -22.63
C ASP A 140 4.64 18.04 -21.43
N ALA A 141 4.24 18.37 -20.21
CA ALA A 141 4.76 17.70 -19.00
C ALA A 141 4.61 16.18 -19.06
N LEU A 142 3.44 15.68 -19.45
CA LEU A 142 3.18 14.24 -19.58
C LEU A 142 4.15 13.57 -20.57
N ASP A 143 4.32 14.15 -21.76
CA ASP A 143 5.20 13.57 -22.79
C ASP A 143 6.67 13.56 -22.37
N LEU A 144 7.12 14.63 -21.72
CA LEU A 144 8.48 14.73 -21.22
C LEU A 144 8.75 13.76 -20.06
N ASN A 145 7.84 13.67 -19.10
CA ASN A 145 7.93 12.72 -17.99
C ASN A 145 7.91 11.27 -18.49
N MET A 146 7.07 10.94 -19.48
CA MET A 146 7.02 9.60 -20.07
C MET A 146 8.30 9.25 -20.84
N LYS A 147 8.92 10.18 -21.56
CA LYS A 147 10.22 9.97 -22.20
C LYS A 147 11.30 9.63 -21.18
N LEU A 148 11.36 10.40 -20.08
CA LEU A 148 12.30 10.12 -18.99
C LEU A 148 12.03 8.78 -18.33
N GLU A 149 10.76 8.43 -18.11
CA GLU A 149 10.34 7.15 -17.55
C GLU A 149 10.91 5.98 -18.33
N PHE A 150 10.69 5.97 -19.66
CA PHE A 150 11.22 4.91 -20.53
C PHE A 150 12.74 4.91 -20.63
N GLN A 151 13.38 6.06 -20.63
CA GLN A 151 14.84 6.18 -20.62
C GLN A 151 15.44 5.59 -19.34
N ARG A 152 14.90 5.98 -18.17
CA ARG A 152 15.40 5.56 -16.87
C ARG A 152 15.16 4.09 -16.57
N ASN A 153 14.04 3.55 -17.04
CA ASN A 153 13.56 2.22 -16.65
C ASN A 153 13.65 1.18 -17.78
N ASN A 154 14.41 1.45 -18.82
CA ASN A 154 14.51 0.56 -19.97
C ASN A 154 14.90 -0.89 -19.59
N GLU A 155 15.88 -1.05 -18.70
CA GLU A 155 16.33 -2.39 -18.24
C GLU A 155 15.24 -3.13 -17.47
N ARG A 156 14.45 -2.41 -16.65
CA ARG A 156 13.29 -2.99 -15.96
C ARG A 156 12.22 -3.46 -16.94
N TYR A 157 11.97 -2.69 -17.98
CA TYR A 157 10.95 -3.04 -19.00
C TYR A 157 11.39 -4.18 -19.89
N GLN A 158 12.67 -4.28 -20.22
CA GLN A 158 13.24 -5.45 -20.90
C GLN A 158 13.01 -6.72 -20.07
N PHE A 159 13.25 -6.65 -18.77
CA PHE A 159 13.00 -7.76 -17.85
C PHE A 159 11.51 -8.14 -17.76
N MET A 160 10.62 -7.15 -17.67
CA MET A 160 9.17 -7.40 -17.69
C MET A 160 8.73 -8.06 -19.02
N LYS A 161 9.30 -7.64 -20.13
CA LYS A 161 9.07 -8.24 -21.46
C LYS A 161 9.50 -9.70 -21.50
N TRP A 162 10.65 -10.01 -20.89
CA TRP A 162 11.06 -11.40 -20.72
C TRP A 162 10.02 -12.18 -19.93
N GLY A 163 9.54 -11.68 -18.81
CA GLY A 163 8.50 -12.31 -18.01
C GLY A 163 7.22 -12.60 -18.77
N MET A 164 6.76 -11.66 -19.59
CA MET A 164 5.56 -11.82 -20.42
C MET A 164 5.67 -12.98 -21.42
N GLN A 165 6.86 -13.27 -21.92
CA GLN A 165 7.06 -14.39 -22.84
C GLN A 165 7.44 -15.70 -22.13
N ALA A 166 8.06 -15.61 -20.95
CA ALA A 166 8.50 -16.77 -20.18
C ALA A 166 7.36 -17.48 -19.43
N PHE A 167 6.35 -16.70 -19.00
CA PHE A 167 5.21 -17.20 -18.22
C PHE A 167 3.88 -17.01 -18.97
N ASP A 168 3.08 -18.07 -19.01
CA ASP A 168 1.86 -18.11 -19.83
C ASP A 168 0.75 -17.17 -19.31
N THR A 169 0.66 -16.98 -17.99
CA THR A 169 -0.43 -16.18 -17.36
C THR A 169 0.01 -14.79 -16.90
N PHE A 170 1.26 -14.43 -17.08
CA PHE A 170 1.80 -13.14 -16.63
C PHE A 170 1.59 -12.06 -17.70
N LYS A 171 0.91 -10.98 -17.35
CA LYS A 171 0.62 -9.85 -18.24
C LYS A 171 1.10 -8.55 -17.61
N VAL A 172 1.47 -7.60 -18.44
CA VAL A 172 1.90 -6.26 -18.02
C VAL A 172 1.02 -5.19 -18.65
N VAL A 173 0.48 -4.31 -17.83
CA VAL A 173 -0.15 -3.05 -18.26
C VAL A 173 0.95 -1.99 -18.29
N PRO A 174 1.26 -1.43 -19.46
CA PRO A 174 2.38 -0.49 -19.62
C PRO A 174 2.20 0.81 -18.82
N PRO A 175 3.30 1.58 -18.62
CA PRO A 175 3.19 2.91 -18.03
C PRO A 175 2.33 3.85 -18.87
N GLY A 176 1.69 4.82 -18.22
CA GLY A 176 0.84 5.81 -18.87
C GLY A 176 -0.62 5.36 -19.10
N ILE A 177 -1.04 4.24 -18.52
CA ILE A 177 -2.43 3.78 -18.57
C ILE A 177 -3.20 4.21 -17.32
N GLY A 178 -2.67 3.93 -16.15
CA GLY A 178 -3.30 4.27 -14.89
C GLY A 178 -2.65 3.60 -13.68
N ILE A 179 -3.17 3.90 -12.51
CA ILE A 179 -2.76 3.26 -11.26
C ILE A 179 -3.42 1.88 -11.13
N VAL A 180 -2.71 0.94 -10.54
CA VAL A 180 -3.14 -0.46 -10.42
C VAL A 180 -4.55 -0.63 -9.84
N HIS A 181 -4.89 0.10 -8.78
CA HIS A 181 -6.22 -0.06 -8.14
C HIS A 181 -7.35 0.47 -9.01
N GLN A 182 -7.15 1.57 -9.71
CA GLN A 182 -8.18 2.13 -10.59
C GLN A 182 -8.31 1.30 -11.87
N VAL A 183 -7.21 0.86 -12.45
CA VAL A 183 -7.23 -0.10 -13.58
C VAL A 183 -7.92 -1.40 -13.19
N ASN A 184 -7.65 -1.89 -11.97
CA ASN A 184 -8.31 -3.06 -11.41
C ASN A 184 -9.83 -2.84 -11.28
N LEU A 185 -10.23 -1.74 -10.66
CA LEU A 185 -11.63 -1.37 -10.46
C LEU A 185 -12.39 -1.21 -11.79
N GLU A 186 -11.80 -0.50 -12.74
CA GLU A 186 -12.44 -0.13 -14.01
C GLU A 186 -12.44 -1.26 -15.05
N TYR A 187 -11.43 -2.17 -14.99
CA TYR A 187 -11.21 -3.12 -16.09
C TYR A 187 -10.85 -4.54 -15.66
N LEU A 188 -9.82 -4.75 -14.79
CA LEU A 188 -9.34 -6.10 -14.51
C LEU A 188 -10.36 -6.94 -13.75
N ALA A 189 -11.11 -6.34 -12.81
CA ALA A 189 -12.14 -7.01 -12.06
C ALA A 189 -13.34 -7.36 -12.93
N ARG A 190 -13.83 -8.59 -12.83
CA ARG A 190 -14.95 -9.12 -13.62
C ARG A 190 -16.18 -9.46 -12.80
N GLY A 191 -16.10 -9.39 -11.47
CA GLY A 191 -17.16 -9.71 -10.54
C GLY A 191 -17.34 -11.21 -10.34
N VAL A 192 -17.52 -11.97 -11.40
CA VAL A 192 -17.50 -13.44 -11.40
C VAL A 192 -16.57 -13.99 -12.47
N HIS A 193 -15.94 -15.09 -12.14
CA HIS A 193 -15.12 -15.89 -13.06
C HIS A 193 -15.83 -17.18 -13.41
N GLN A 194 -15.37 -17.85 -14.44
CA GLN A 194 -15.88 -19.14 -14.87
C GLN A 194 -14.74 -20.07 -15.26
N LYS A 195 -14.90 -21.34 -14.92
CA LYS A 195 -13.99 -22.41 -15.31
C LYS A 195 -14.77 -23.52 -15.97
N LYS A 196 -14.40 -23.84 -17.22
CA LYS A 196 -14.94 -25.00 -17.92
C LYS A 196 -14.24 -26.26 -17.45
N ASP A 197 -14.99 -27.28 -17.15
CA ASP A 197 -14.49 -28.64 -16.96
C ASP A 197 -15.33 -29.63 -17.80
N ALA A 198 -15.08 -30.93 -17.62
CA ALA A 198 -15.77 -31.98 -18.35
C ALA A 198 -17.30 -32.01 -18.08
N ASP A 199 -17.72 -31.52 -16.94
CA ASP A 199 -19.09 -31.59 -16.44
C ASP A 199 -19.89 -30.28 -16.64
N GLY A 200 -19.25 -29.21 -17.19
CA GLY A 200 -19.91 -27.94 -17.45
C GLY A 200 -19.08 -26.74 -17.03
N THR A 201 -19.72 -25.59 -16.91
CA THR A 201 -19.04 -24.34 -16.52
C THR A 201 -19.37 -24.00 -15.07
N VAL A 202 -18.34 -23.92 -14.21
CA VAL A 202 -18.46 -23.51 -12.81
C VAL A 202 -18.16 -22.02 -12.68
N TYR A 203 -19.09 -21.28 -12.06
CA TYR A 203 -18.97 -19.85 -11.76
C TYR A 203 -18.57 -19.64 -10.32
N TYR A 204 -17.76 -18.61 -10.08
CA TYR A 204 -17.29 -18.26 -8.75
C TYR A 204 -16.97 -16.77 -8.64
N PRO A 205 -16.98 -16.17 -7.43
CA PRO A 205 -16.76 -14.76 -7.27
C PRO A 205 -15.29 -14.40 -7.55
N ASP A 206 -15.10 -13.20 -8.05
CA ASP A 206 -13.75 -12.62 -8.14
C ASP A 206 -13.17 -12.41 -6.74
N THR A 207 -11.96 -12.84 -6.54
CA THR A 207 -11.18 -12.67 -5.32
C THR A 207 -9.71 -12.47 -5.69
N LEU A 208 -8.98 -11.68 -4.93
CA LEU A 208 -7.57 -11.46 -5.24
C LEU A 208 -6.74 -11.12 -4.01
N VAL A 209 -5.45 -11.27 -4.16
CA VAL A 209 -4.46 -10.56 -3.37
C VAL A 209 -3.61 -9.70 -4.31
N GLY A 210 -3.07 -8.63 -3.78
CA GLY A 210 -2.21 -7.73 -4.53
C GLY A 210 -0.96 -7.33 -3.76
N THR A 211 0.10 -7.00 -4.46
CA THR A 211 1.34 -6.53 -3.84
C THR A 211 1.30 -5.06 -3.45
N ASP A 212 0.17 -4.43 -3.58
CA ASP A 212 -0.08 -3.08 -3.09
C ASP A 212 -1.09 -3.11 -1.94
N SER A 213 -0.84 -2.35 -0.87
CA SER A 213 -1.73 -2.30 0.28
C SER A 213 -3.13 -1.77 -0.08
N HIS A 214 -3.24 -0.90 -1.10
CA HIS A 214 -4.52 -0.35 -1.56
C HIS A 214 -5.26 -1.25 -2.56
N THR A 215 -4.85 -2.49 -2.74
CA THR A 215 -5.65 -3.55 -3.38
C THR A 215 -7.07 -3.59 -2.82
N THR A 216 -7.22 -3.21 -1.55
CA THR A 216 -8.51 -3.10 -0.86
C THR A 216 -9.52 -2.17 -1.52
N MET A 217 -9.13 -1.29 -2.44
CA MET A 217 -10.08 -0.48 -3.23
C MET A 217 -11.13 -1.34 -3.92
N ILE A 218 -10.77 -2.55 -4.31
CA ILE A 218 -11.65 -3.49 -5.00
C ILE A 218 -12.82 -3.95 -4.12
N ASN A 219 -12.70 -3.84 -2.79
CA ASN A 219 -13.78 -4.18 -1.87
C ASN A 219 -15.02 -3.30 -2.10
N GLY A 220 -14.85 -2.11 -2.66
CA GLY A 220 -15.96 -1.23 -3.00
C GLY A 220 -16.96 -1.79 -4.01
N ILE A 221 -16.54 -2.73 -4.87
CA ILE A 221 -17.43 -3.45 -5.79
C ILE A 221 -17.83 -4.85 -5.31
N GLY A 222 -17.63 -5.15 -4.03
CA GLY A 222 -18.00 -6.42 -3.44
C GLY A 222 -17.03 -7.57 -3.75
N VAL A 223 -15.81 -7.26 -4.13
CA VAL A 223 -14.74 -8.24 -4.33
C VAL A 223 -13.89 -8.34 -3.07
N VAL A 224 -13.71 -9.57 -2.58
CA VAL A 224 -12.80 -9.83 -1.47
C VAL A 224 -11.36 -9.78 -1.98
N GLY A 225 -10.59 -8.86 -1.45
CA GLY A 225 -9.19 -8.69 -1.82
C GLY A 225 -8.46 -7.81 -0.83
N TRP A 226 -7.19 -8.11 -0.61
CA TRP A 226 -6.34 -7.29 0.26
C TRP A 226 -4.88 -7.31 -0.19
N GLY A 227 -4.11 -6.37 0.36
CA GLY A 227 -2.68 -6.29 0.13
C GLY A 227 -1.91 -7.33 0.95
N VAL A 228 -0.95 -7.94 0.29
CA VAL A 228 0.02 -8.86 0.89
C VAL A 228 1.44 -8.42 0.53
N GLY A 229 2.44 -8.99 1.18
CA GLY A 229 3.82 -8.82 0.76
C GLY A 229 4.12 -9.50 -0.58
N GLY A 230 5.15 -9.03 -1.29
CA GLY A 230 5.57 -9.63 -2.56
C GLY A 230 5.83 -11.11 -2.45
N ILE A 231 6.53 -11.53 -1.42
CA ILE A 231 6.85 -12.95 -1.15
C ILE A 231 5.62 -13.82 -0.90
N GLU A 232 4.59 -13.30 -0.25
CA GLU A 232 3.34 -14.01 0.01
C GLU A 232 2.49 -14.11 -1.27
N ALA A 233 2.45 -13.03 -2.06
CA ALA A 233 1.80 -13.04 -3.38
C ALA A 233 2.47 -14.05 -4.33
N GLU A 234 3.78 -14.12 -4.30
CA GLU A 234 4.58 -15.06 -5.09
C GLU A 234 4.24 -16.52 -4.74
N ALA A 235 4.18 -16.84 -3.44
CA ALA A 235 3.76 -18.16 -2.98
C ALA A 235 2.34 -18.50 -3.43
N GLY A 236 1.42 -17.53 -3.35
CA GLY A 236 0.05 -17.67 -3.84
C GLY A 236 -0.04 -17.91 -5.34
N MET A 237 0.77 -17.21 -6.13
CA MET A 237 0.89 -17.45 -7.57
C MET A 237 1.35 -18.88 -7.88
N LEU A 238 2.27 -19.40 -7.10
CA LEU A 238 2.91 -20.71 -7.30
C LEU A 238 2.15 -21.88 -6.64
N GLY A 239 0.90 -21.66 -6.22
CA GLY A 239 -0.02 -22.72 -5.79
C GLY A 239 -0.10 -22.97 -4.29
N GLN A 240 0.49 -22.08 -3.47
CA GLN A 240 0.19 -22.06 -2.05
C GLN A 240 -1.10 -21.27 -1.81
N PRO A 241 -2.04 -21.78 -0.99
CA PRO A 241 -3.10 -20.93 -0.48
C PRO A 241 -2.54 -19.73 0.30
N VAL A 242 -3.28 -18.65 0.31
CA VAL A 242 -3.01 -17.54 1.23
C VAL A 242 -3.58 -17.94 2.58
N TYR A 243 -2.71 -18.23 3.54
CA TYR A 243 -3.13 -18.65 4.88
C TYR A 243 -3.36 -17.43 5.78
N PHE A 244 -4.42 -17.45 6.53
CA PHE A 244 -4.70 -16.42 7.54
C PHE A 244 -5.54 -16.98 8.68
N LEU A 245 -5.42 -16.37 9.86
CA LEU A 245 -6.31 -16.72 10.98
C LEU A 245 -7.71 -16.18 10.71
N THR A 246 -8.73 -16.95 11.09
CA THR A 246 -10.11 -16.45 11.05
C THR A 246 -10.19 -15.10 11.74
N PRO A 247 -10.70 -14.06 11.07
CA PRO A 247 -10.67 -12.71 11.60
C PRO A 247 -11.85 -12.39 12.49
N ASP A 248 -11.68 -11.38 13.33
CA ASP A 248 -12.79 -10.59 13.80
C ASP A 248 -13.38 -9.78 12.64
N VAL A 249 -14.67 -9.56 12.64
CA VAL A 249 -15.36 -8.74 11.64
C VAL A 249 -16.11 -7.61 12.35
N VAL A 250 -15.70 -6.38 12.05
CA VAL A 250 -16.33 -5.17 12.57
C VAL A 250 -17.32 -4.65 11.54
N GLY A 251 -18.60 -4.58 11.91
CA GLY A 251 -19.64 -3.98 11.07
C GLY A 251 -19.76 -2.49 11.36
N VAL A 252 -19.74 -1.67 10.31
CA VAL A 252 -19.98 -0.22 10.41
C VAL A 252 -21.31 0.09 9.76
N GLU A 253 -22.30 0.46 10.58
CA GLU A 253 -23.59 0.94 10.10
C GLU A 253 -23.48 2.41 9.69
N LEU A 254 -23.72 2.70 8.42
CA LEU A 254 -23.81 4.06 7.91
C LEU A 254 -25.29 4.47 7.85
N LYS A 255 -25.59 5.65 8.42
CA LYS A 255 -26.94 6.23 8.48
C LYS A 255 -26.99 7.58 7.75
N GLY A 256 -28.14 7.90 7.19
CA GLY A 256 -28.34 9.17 6.51
C GLY A 256 -27.59 9.31 5.20
N GLN A 257 -27.24 10.53 4.86
CA GLN A 257 -26.49 10.90 3.65
C GLN A 257 -25.57 12.10 3.93
N LEU A 258 -24.57 12.29 3.09
CA LEU A 258 -23.65 13.43 3.20
C LEU A 258 -24.39 14.75 2.95
N ARG A 259 -24.01 15.78 3.72
CA ARG A 259 -24.51 17.14 3.53
C ARG A 259 -23.95 17.79 2.28
N GLU A 260 -24.60 18.85 1.83
CA GLU A 260 -24.09 19.73 0.78
C GLU A 260 -22.67 20.21 1.10
N GLY A 261 -21.77 20.17 0.11
CA GLY A 261 -20.39 20.60 0.24
C GLY A 261 -19.43 19.57 0.87
N VAL A 262 -19.94 18.47 1.41
CA VAL A 262 -19.12 17.38 1.98
C VAL A 262 -18.79 16.35 0.91
N THR A 263 -17.55 15.89 0.87
CA THR A 263 -17.05 14.95 -0.13
C THR A 263 -16.83 13.54 0.44
N ALA A 264 -16.70 12.56 -0.45
CA ALA A 264 -16.28 11.21 -0.06
C ALA A 264 -14.91 11.18 0.64
N THR A 265 -14.03 12.13 0.31
CA THR A 265 -12.73 12.28 1.00
C THR A 265 -12.92 12.65 2.46
N ASP A 266 -13.81 13.58 2.76
CA ASP A 266 -14.12 13.96 4.14
C ASP A 266 -14.65 12.76 4.92
N LEU A 267 -15.50 11.95 4.29
CA LEU A 267 -16.04 10.74 4.87
C LEU A 267 -14.95 9.70 5.16
N VAL A 268 -14.07 9.42 4.21
CA VAL A 268 -13.03 8.41 4.42
C VAL A 268 -12.01 8.84 5.48
N LEU A 269 -11.70 10.11 5.58
CA LEU A 269 -10.84 10.63 6.65
C LEU A 269 -11.50 10.48 8.02
N THR A 270 -12.81 10.71 8.10
CA THR A 270 -13.60 10.50 9.32
C THR A 270 -13.63 9.03 9.73
N ILE A 271 -13.85 8.12 8.79
CA ILE A 271 -13.84 6.68 9.01
C ILE A 271 -12.44 6.22 9.45
N THR A 272 -11.39 6.75 8.84
CA THR A 272 -10.00 6.41 9.18
C THR A 272 -9.69 6.78 10.64
N GLU A 273 -10.06 7.97 11.07
CA GLU A 273 -9.91 8.38 12.47
C GLU A 273 -10.69 7.46 13.40
N MET A 274 -11.97 7.20 13.10
CA MET A 274 -12.85 6.37 13.93
C MET A 274 -12.31 4.94 14.08
N LEU A 275 -11.92 4.30 12.98
CA LEU A 275 -11.48 2.90 12.99
C LEU A 275 -10.06 2.73 13.59
N ARG A 276 -9.17 3.72 13.44
CA ARG A 276 -7.89 3.70 14.16
C ARG A 276 -8.08 3.74 15.68
N LYS A 277 -9.03 4.53 16.17
CA LYS A 277 -9.40 4.54 17.61
C LYS A 277 -9.94 3.19 18.08
N GLU A 278 -10.68 2.49 17.21
CA GLU A 278 -11.23 1.15 17.49
C GLU A 278 -10.22 0.01 17.40
N LYS A 279 -9.00 0.27 16.92
CA LYS A 279 -7.91 -0.72 16.83
C LYS A 279 -8.29 -1.95 16.00
N VAL A 280 -8.65 -1.72 14.75
CA VAL A 280 -9.12 -2.77 13.83
C VAL A 280 -7.99 -3.51 13.09
N VAL A 281 -6.74 -3.38 13.52
CA VAL A 281 -5.59 -4.04 12.89
C VAL A 281 -5.81 -5.55 12.83
N GLY A 282 -5.67 -6.12 11.63
CA GLY A 282 -5.86 -7.54 11.37
C GLY A 282 -7.31 -8.01 11.32
N LYS A 283 -8.28 -7.10 11.47
CA LYS A 283 -9.72 -7.40 11.39
C LYS A 283 -10.25 -7.10 9.99
N PHE A 284 -11.38 -7.73 9.66
CA PHE A 284 -12.19 -7.33 8.51
C PHE A 284 -13.18 -6.24 8.95
N VAL A 285 -13.43 -5.28 8.08
CA VAL A 285 -14.46 -4.26 8.28
C VAL A 285 -15.47 -4.39 7.16
N GLU A 286 -16.75 -4.42 7.50
CA GLU A 286 -17.86 -4.43 6.54
C GLU A 286 -18.78 -3.23 6.78
N PHE A 287 -19.23 -2.60 5.70
CA PHE A 287 -20.14 -1.46 5.74
C PHE A 287 -21.56 -1.92 5.37
N PHE A 288 -22.57 -1.48 6.12
CA PHE A 288 -23.96 -1.86 5.92
C PHE A 288 -24.90 -0.70 6.32
N GLY A 289 -26.19 -0.92 6.15
CA GLY A 289 -27.23 0.03 6.52
C GLY A 289 -27.65 0.97 5.37
N GLU A 290 -28.67 1.80 5.63
CA GLU A 290 -29.28 2.67 4.62
C GLU A 290 -28.33 3.76 4.10
N GLY A 291 -27.44 4.28 4.95
CA GLY A 291 -26.41 5.22 4.54
C GLY A 291 -25.43 4.61 3.54
N THR A 292 -25.12 3.33 3.65
CA THR A 292 -24.29 2.62 2.69
C THR A 292 -24.95 2.56 1.31
N LYS A 293 -26.25 2.37 1.24
CA LYS A 293 -27.02 2.42 -0.01
C LYS A 293 -27.00 3.80 -0.66
N SER A 294 -26.92 4.88 0.13
CA SER A 294 -26.88 6.24 -0.37
C SER A 294 -25.58 6.58 -1.11
N LEU A 295 -24.50 5.87 -0.80
CA LEU A 295 -23.19 6.10 -1.41
C LEU A 295 -23.13 5.54 -2.83
N SER A 296 -22.56 6.32 -3.75
CA SER A 296 -22.20 5.83 -5.08
C SER A 296 -21.11 4.75 -4.98
N LEU A 297 -20.94 3.94 -6.01
CA LEU A 297 -19.89 2.94 -5.99
C LEU A 297 -18.48 3.56 -5.91
N PRO A 298 -18.14 4.64 -6.63
CA PRO A 298 -16.87 5.33 -6.44
C PRO A 298 -16.65 5.84 -5.00
N ASP A 299 -17.69 6.29 -4.30
CA ASP A 299 -17.59 6.68 -2.88
C ASP A 299 -17.20 5.45 -2.01
N ARG A 300 -17.83 4.31 -2.24
CA ARG A 300 -17.51 3.04 -1.56
C ARG A 300 -16.06 2.63 -1.83
N ALA A 301 -15.61 2.73 -3.07
CA ALA A 301 -14.23 2.42 -3.46
C ALA A 301 -13.22 3.35 -2.77
N THR A 302 -13.55 4.64 -2.63
CA THR A 302 -12.74 5.62 -1.89
C THR A 302 -12.55 5.21 -0.44
N ILE A 303 -13.61 4.76 0.23
CA ILE A 303 -13.56 4.28 1.61
C ILE A 303 -12.77 2.98 1.72
N ALA A 304 -13.03 2.02 0.84
CA ALA A 304 -12.35 0.74 0.80
C ALA A 304 -10.83 0.89 0.56
N ASN A 305 -10.43 1.86 -0.27
CA ASN A 305 -9.03 2.14 -0.58
C ASN A 305 -8.20 2.40 0.67
N MET A 306 -8.72 3.13 1.64
CA MET A 306 -7.98 3.50 2.85
C MET A 306 -8.04 2.45 3.97
N ALA A 307 -8.44 1.22 3.70
CA ALA A 307 -8.39 0.15 4.72
C ALA A 307 -7.01 0.01 5.39
N PRO A 308 -5.88 0.06 4.68
CA PRO A 308 -4.57 0.06 5.33
C PRO A 308 -4.37 1.24 6.29
N GLU A 309 -4.86 2.41 5.96
CA GLU A 309 -4.71 3.62 6.77
C GLU A 309 -5.55 3.54 8.05
N TYR A 310 -6.75 2.97 8.03
CA TYR A 310 -7.47 2.69 9.28
C TYR A 310 -7.07 1.37 9.95
N GLY A 311 -6.16 0.58 9.34
CA GLY A 311 -5.52 -0.58 9.94
C GLY A 311 -6.20 -1.91 9.66
N ALA A 312 -7.33 -1.93 8.98
CA ALA A 312 -8.05 -3.16 8.66
C ALA A 312 -7.40 -3.97 7.53
N THR A 313 -7.66 -5.26 7.51
CA THR A 313 -7.26 -6.11 6.38
C THR A 313 -8.01 -5.72 5.12
N MET A 314 -9.31 -5.39 5.24
CA MET A 314 -10.12 -4.84 4.17
C MET A 314 -11.30 -4.01 4.70
N GLY A 315 -11.88 -3.18 3.83
CA GLY A 315 -13.09 -2.42 4.08
C GLY A 315 -14.14 -2.78 3.02
N PHE A 316 -14.99 -3.75 3.32
CA PHE A 316 -15.81 -4.44 2.36
C PHE A 316 -17.24 -3.85 2.25
N PHE A 317 -17.70 -3.72 1.02
CA PHE A 317 -19.06 -3.31 0.68
C PHE A 317 -19.77 -4.44 -0.07
N PRO A 318 -20.88 -4.96 0.44
CA PRO A 318 -21.71 -5.93 -0.29
C PRO A 318 -22.23 -5.36 -1.61
N VAL A 319 -22.52 -6.23 -2.56
CA VAL A 319 -23.01 -5.85 -3.90
C VAL A 319 -24.49 -5.48 -3.88
N ASP A 320 -24.86 -4.51 -4.69
CA ASP A 320 -26.25 -4.11 -4.93
C ASP A 320 -26.47 -3.58 -6.36
N GLU A 321 -27.59 -2.93 -6.62
CA GLU A 321 -27.93 -2.35 -7.92
C GLU A 321 -26.90 -1.32 -8.39
N LYS A 322 -26.31 -0.55 -7.47
CA LYS A 322 -25.24 0.42 -7.80
C LYS A 322 -23.99 -0.25 -8.32
N THR A 323 -23.67 -1.45 -7.85
CA THR A 323 -22.58 -2.27 -8.39
C THR A 323 -22.87 -2.69 -9.84
N ILE A 324 -24.10 -3.11 -10.13
CA ILE A 324 -24.55 -3.41 -11.48
C ILE A 324 -24.44 -2.18 -12.40
N ASP A 325 -24.91 -1.03 -11.95
CA ASP A 325 -24.85 0.22 -12.71
C ASP A 325 -23.40 0.65 -13.01
N TYR A 326 -22.50 0.45 -12.06
CA TYR A 326 -21.07 0.70 -12.27
C TYR A 326 -20.48 -0.21 -13.35
N PHE A 327 -20.78 -1.50 -13.33
CA PHE A 327 -20.34 -2.43 -14.37
C PHE A 327 -20.89 -2.07 -15.76
N LYS A 328 -22.14 -1.64 -15.84
CA LYS A 328 -22.73 -1.11 -17.09
C LYS A 328 -21.98 0.14 -17.56
N GLY A 329 -21.75 1.09 -16.65
CA GLY A 329 -21.08 2.36 -16.96
C GLY A 329 -19.60 2.23 -17.33
N THR A 330 -18.94 1.15 -16.92
CA THR A 330 -17.53 0.87 -17.19
C THR A 330 -17.30 -0.14 -18.32
N GLY A 331 -18.34 -0.49 -19.06
CA GLY A 331 -18.24 -1.24 -20.32
C GLY A 331 -18.09 -2.76 -20.15
N ARG A 332 -18.47 -3.33 -18.98
CA ARG A 332 -18.60 -4.79 -18.88
C ARG A 332 -19.73 -5.26 -19.77
N THR A 333 -19.60 -6.45 -20.34
CA THR A 333 -20.58 -6.98 -21.29
C THR A 333 -21.91 -7.32 -20.60
N LYS A 334 -23.00 -7.35 -21.36
CA LYS A 334 -24.31 -7.76 -20.85
C LYS A 334 -24.28 -9.19 -20.27
N ALA A 335 -23.50 -10.08 -20.87
CA ALA A 335 -23.35 -11.45 -20.39
C ALA A 335 -22.60 -11.51 -19.05
N GLU A 336 -21.52 -10.76 -18.89
CA GLU A 336 -20.80 -10.66 -17.61
C GLU A 336 -21.68 -10.11 -16.52
N ILE A 337 -22.45 -9.05 -16.79
CA ILE A 337 -23.34 -8.40 -15.83
C ILE A 337 -24.45 -9.35 -15.40
N ALA A 338 -25.10 -10.04 -16.35
CA ALA A 338 -26.14 -10.99 -16.05
C ALA A 338 -25.63 -12.16 -15.20
N ALA A 339 -24.47 -12.72 -15.55
CA ALA A 339 -23.83 -13.79 -14.78
C ALA A 339 -23.50 -13.34 -13.35
N PHE A 340 -22.97 -12.13 -13.18
CA PHE A 340 -22.68 -11.53 -11.90
C PHE A 340 -23.93 -11.39 -11.02
N GLU A 341 -24.96 -10.73 -11.54
CA GLU A 341 -26.19 -10.48 -10.80
C GLU A 341 -26.88 -11.80 -10.40
N ASN A 342 -27.02 -12.72 -11.35
CA ASN A 342 -27.68 -14.00 -11.12
C ASN A 342 -26.91 -14.89 -10.14
N TYR A 343 -25.56 -14.89 -10.24
CA TYR A 343 -24.71 -15.64 -9.32
C TYR A 343 -24.86 -15.14 -7.87
N PHE A 344 -24.71 -13.82 -7.66
CA PHE A 344 -24.81 -13.25 -6.31
C PHE A 344 -26.19 -13.40 -5.71
N LYS A 345 -27.25 -13.33 -6.52
CA LYS A 345 -28.62 -13.65 -6.08
C LYS A 345 -28.79 -15.13 -5.72
N ALA A 346 -28.23 -16.05 -6.52
CA ALA A 346 -28.26 -17.48 -6.25
C ALA A 346 -27.53 -17.87 -4.97
N GLN A 347 -26.45 -17.16 -4.65
CA GLN A 347 -25.69 -17.34 -3.41
C GLN A 347 -26.31 -16.67 -2.18
N GLY A 348 -27.35 -15.85 -2.35
CA GLY A 348 -27.90 -15.04 -1.25
C GLY A 348 -26.96 -13.91 -0.79
N LEU A 349 -26.11 -13.40 -1.70
CA LEU A 349 -25.11 -12.37 -1.42
C LEU A 349 -25.44 -11.01 -2.04
N PHE A 350 -26.63 -10.86 -2.65
CA PHE A 350 -27.03 -9.61 -3.29
C PHE A 350 -27.87 -8.74 -2.37
N GLY A 351 -27.48 -7.50 -2.22
CA GLY A 351 -28.14 -6.49 -1.39
C GLY A 351 -27.31 -6.06 -0.17
N ILE A 352 -27.50 -4.81 0.23
CA ILE A 352 -26.85 -4.28 1.43
C ILE A 352 -27.60 -4.77 2.68
N PRO A 353 -26.94 -5.43 3.63
CA PRO A 353 -27.59 -5.87 4.88
C PRO A 353 -28.11 -4.69 5.71
N LYS A 354 -29.17 -4.97 6.46
CA LYS A 354 -29.72 -4.06 7.49
C LYS A 354 -29.18 -4.41 8.86
N ALA A 355 -29.36 -3.52 9.81
CA ALA A 355 -29.04 -3.79 11.19
C ALA A 355 -29.77 -5.05 11.70
N GLY A 356 -29.04 -5.96 12.31
CA GLY A 356 -29.56 -7.23 12.83
C GLY A 356 -29.56 -8.40 11.84
N ASP A 357 -29.26 -8.18 10.55
CA ASP A 357 -29.17 -9.27 9.56
C ASP A 357 -27.91 -10.12 9.77
N ILE A 358 -26.80 -9.52 10.14
CA ILE A 358 -25.49 -10.14 10.25
C ILE A 358 -24.98 -10.11 11.68
N ASP A 359 -24.33 -11.18 12.10
CA ASP A 359 -23.68 -11.30 13.38
C ASP A 359 -22.22 -10.84 13.27
N TYR A 360 -21.94 -9.58 13.62
CA TYR A 360 -20.58 -9.03 13.64
C TYR A 360 -19.92 -9.21 15.02
N THR A 361 -18.58 -9.24 15.04
CA THR A 361 -17.81 -9.22 16.30
C THR A 361 -18.10 -7.95 17.10
N LYS A 362 -18.17 -6.82 16.40
CA LYS A 362 -18.53 -5.52 16.95
C LYS A 362 -19.27 -4.71 15.89
N THR A 363 -20.21 -3.89 16.32
CA THR A 363 -20.92 -2.96 15.44
C THR A 363 -20.65 -1.52 15.87
N LEU A 364 -20.27 -0.68 14.90
CA LEU A 364 -20.13 0.76 15.04
C LEU A 364 -21.18 1.45 14.19
N THR A 365 -21.51 2.68 14.53
CA THR A 365 -22.48 3.50 13.78
C THR A 365 -21.87 4.86 13.45
N LEU A 366 -22.03 5.30 12.21
CA LEU A 366 -21.67 6.64 11.74
C LEU A 366 -22.87 7.27 11.03
N ASP A 367 -23.31 8.42 11.55
CA ASP A 367 -24.29 9.27 10.85
C ASP A 367 -23.56 10.16 9.84
N LEU A 368 -23.84 9.96 8.55
CA LEU A 368 -23.22 10.71 7.47
C LEU A 368 -23.51 12.22 7.53
N LEU A 369 -24.59 12.63 8.18
CA LEU A 369 -24.89 14.04 8.41
C LEU A 369 -23.86 14.75 9.33
N THR A 370 -23.13 14.00 10.14
CA THR A 370 -22.12 14.55 11.07
C THR A 370 -20.77 14.78 10.44
N VAL A 371 -20.54 14.28 9.24
CA VAL A 371 -19.25 14.40 8.54
C VAL A 371 -19.06 15.86 8.09
N ALA A 372 -17.90 16.41 8.45
CA ALA A 372 -17.52 17.79 8.11
C ALA A 372 -16.33 17.82 7.15
N PRO A 373 -16.19 18.90 6.33
CA PRO A 373 -15.00 19.09 5.51
C PRO A 373 -13.72 19.05 6.33
N SER A 374 -12.76 18.24 5.89
CA SER A 374 -11.60 17.89 6.70
C SER A 374 -10.33 17.75 5.86
N LEU A 375 -9.18 17.92 6.53
CA LEU A 375 -7.88 17.46 6.08
C LEU A 375 -7.39 16.40 7.07
N ALA A 376 -6.29 15.72 6.75
CA ALA A 376 -5.56 14.88 7.71
C ALA A 376 -4.08 15.19 7.64
N GLY A 377 -3.46 15.39 8.78
CA GLY A 377 -2.04 15.70 8.89
C GLY A 377 -1.67 16.39 10.19
N PRO A 378 -0.42 16.87 10.28
CA PRO A 378 0.60 16.99 9.22
C PRO A 378 1.44 15.73 8.97
N LYS A 379 1.23 14.63 9.71
CA LYS A 379 2.15 13.48 9.68
C LYS A 379 1.49 12.11 9.48
N ARG A 380 0.17 11.97 9.72
CA ARG A 380 -0.52 10.67 9.67
C ARG A 380 -1.92 10.79 9.06
N PRO A 381 -2.39 9.76 8.35
CA PRO A 381 -3.73 9.77 7.72
C PRO A 381 -4.90 9.84 8.71
N GLN A 382 -4.72 9.32 9.92
CA GLN A 382 -5.74 9.32 10.97
C GLN A 382 -5.81 10.62 11.78
N ASP A 383 -4.90 11.54 11.59
CA ASP A 383 -4.89 12.84 12.27
C ASP A 383 -5.80 13.82 11.54
N ARG A 384 -7.11 13.54 11.59
CA ARG A 384 -8.14 14.34 10.93
C ARG A 384 -8.30 15.69 11.63
N ILE A 385 -8.42 16.74 10.84
CA ILE A 385 -8.61 18.11 11.27
C ILE A 385 -9.76 18.69 10.46
N GLU A 386 -10.80 19.21 11.11
CA GLU A 386 -11.83 19.97 10.42
C GLU A 386 -11.22 21.24 9.82
N ILE A 387 -11.68 21.63 8.63
CA ILE A 387 -11.06 22.70 7.84
C ILE A 387 -10.93 24.02 8.63
N GLY A 388 -11.89 24.36 9.46
CA GLY A 388 -11.84 25.57 10.30
C GLY A 388 -10.78 25.52 11.41
N ASN A 389 -10.22 24.35 11.71
CA ASN A 389 -9.22 24.14 12.76
C ASN A 389 -7.80 23.91 12.21
N VAL A 390 -7.61 23.92 10.88
CA VAL A 390 -6.29 23.62 10.29
C VAL A 390 -5.25 24.64 10.72
N LYS A 391 -5.58 25.94 10.63
CA LYS A 391 -4.69 27.03 11.05
C LYS A 391 -4.27 26.91 12.51
N SER A 392 -5.23 26.74 13.41
CA SER A 392 -4.97 26.66 14.85
C SER A 392 -4.17 25.40 15.20
N THR A 393 -4.49 24.24 14.60
CA THR A 393 -3.78 22.98 14.83
C THR A 393 -2.32 23.07 14.36
N PHE A 394 -2.08 23.61 13.17
CA PHE A 394 -0.70 23.76 12.67
C PHE A 394 0.09 24.75 13.52
N THR A 395 -0.49 25.87 13.92
CA THR A 395 0.13 26.88 14.78
C THR A 395 0.55 26.30 16.13
N ASP A 396 -0.31 25.48 16.73
CA ASP A 396 -0.04 24.77 17.98
C ASP A 396 1.09 23.73 17.82
N LEU A 397 1.03 22.90 16.81
CA LEU A 397 2.06 21.90 16.52
C LEU A 397 3.41 22.51 16.16
N PHE A 398 3.45 23.72 15.60
CA PHE A 398 4.67 24.40 15.21
C PHE A 398 5.66 24.54 16.36
N SER A 399 5.17 24.88 17.55
CA SER A 399 5.98 25.08 18.72
C SER A 399 6.01 23.91 19.71
N LYS A 400 5.13 22.90 19.55
CA LYS A 400 5.14 21.70 20.40
C LYS A 400 6.41 20.88 20.24
N PRO A 401 6.85 20.18 21.31
CA PRO A 401 7.96 19.24 21.24
C PRO A 401 7.74 18.14 20.21
N VAL A 402 8.83 17.62 19.64
CA VAL A 402 8.78 16.48 18.70
C VAL A 402 8.12 15.25 19.32
N ALA A 403 8.32 15.02 20.62
CA ALA A 403 7.67 13.93 21.37
C ALA A 403 6.13 14.01 21.41
N GLU A 404 5.60 15.21 21.19
CA GLU A 404 4.16 15.49 21.09
C GLU A 404 3.70 15.67 19.62
N ASN A 405 4.40 15.09 18.65
CA ASN A 405 4.20 15.26 17.21
C ASN A 405 4.38 16.69 16.68
N GLY A 406 4.95 17.58 17.47
CA GLY A 406 5.26 18.95 17.09
C GLY A 406 6.51 19.09 16.24
N PHE A 407 6.79 20.35 15.87
CA PHE A 407 7.98 20.70 15.07
C PHE A 407 9.09 21.36 15.91
N ALA A 408 8.85 21.60 17.17
CA ALA A 408 9.80 22.17 18.15
C ALA A 408 10.43 23.50 17.68
N LYS A 409 9.66 24.34 17.02
CA LYS A 409 10.09 25.66 16.55
C LYS A 409 9.68 26.75 17.53
N LYS A 410 10.33 27.89 17.49
CA LYS A 410 9.89 29.05 18.27
C LYS A 410 8.61 29.63 17.65
N ALA A 411 7.59 29.89 18.47
CA ALA A 411 6.30 30.40 17.99
C ALA A 411 6.44 31.69 17.18
N ASP A 412 7.36 32.56 17.56
CA ASP A 412 7.63 33.85 16.88
C ASP A 412 8.17 33.66 15.44
N ASP A 413 8.77 32.50 15.16
CA ASP A 413 9.36 32.22 13.83
C ASP A 413 8.30 31.82 12.80
N LEU A 414 7.04 31.58 13.20
CA LEU A 414 5.97 31.10 12.31
C LEU A 414 5.80 32.01 11.08
N ASN A 415 5.84 33.32 11.27
CA ASN A 415 5.64 34.30 10.21
C ASN A 415 6.94 34.88 9.65
N THR A 416 8.09 34.37 10.08
CA THR A 416 9.40 34.84 9.58
C THR A 416 9.53 34.52 8.10
N GLN A 417 9.83 35.55 7.29
CA GLN A 417 9.97 35.41 5.84
C GLN A 417 11.45 35.22 5.48
N TYR A 418 11.71 34.29 4.59
CA TYR A 418 13.03 34.01 4.05
C TYR A 418 13.00 34.19 2.55
N THR A 419 13.99 34.85 1.97
CA THR A 419 14.07 35.05 0.53
C THR A 419 15.09 34.09 -0.07
N THR A 420 14.69 33.33 -1.08
CA THR A 420 15.59 32.43 -1.83
C THR A 420 16.57 33.22 -2.68
N SER A 421 17.64 32.57 -3.15
CA SER A 421 18.65 33.20 -4.01
C SER A 421 18.11 33.75 -5.33
N ASN A 422 16.95 33.22 -5.79
CA ASN A 422 16.26 33.70 -7.00
C ASN A 422 15.10 34.66 -6.69
N GLY A 423 15.00 35.14 -5.44
CA GLY A 423 14.05 36.19 -5.05
C GLY A 423 12.63 35.73 -4.72
N VAL A 424 12.42 34.46 -4.47
CA VAL A 424 11.13 33.92 -3.99
C VAL A 424 11.09 34.01 -2.46
N ASP A 425 10.02 34.59 -1.94
CA ASP A 425 9.77 34.66 -0.51
C ASP A 425 9.06 33.42 -0.01
N VAL A 426 9.60 32.79 1.04
CA VAL A 426 9.06 31.57 1.67
C VAL A 426 9.01 31.74 3.18
N LYS A 427 7.99 31.16 3.79
CA LYS A 427 7.82 31.11 5.25
C LYS A 427 7.29 29.76 5.72
N ASN A 428 7.27 29.56 7.02
CA ASN A 428 6.68 28.36 7.60
C ASN A 428 5.20 28.19 7.23
N GLY A 429 4.80 26.98 6.93
CA GLY A 429 3.45 26.66 6.50
C GLY A 429 3.17 26.89 5.00
N ASP A 430 4.13 27.43 4.24
CA ASP A 430 3.95 27.59 2.80
C ASP A 430 3.77 26.25 2.10
N VAL A 431 2.74 26.19 1.26
CA VAL A 431 2.46 25.05 0.39
C VAL A 431 3.43 25.11 -0.78
N LEU A 432 4.34 24.14 -0.85
CA LEU A 432 5.31 24.03 -1.94
C LEU A 432 4.98 22.94 -2.94
N ILE A 433 4.20 21.94 -2.52
CA ILE A 433 3.64 20.90 -3.40
C ILE A 433 2.14 20.85 -3.19
N ALA A 434 1.38 20.93 -4.29
CA ALA A 434 -0.05 20.74 -4.33
C ALA A 434 -0.37 19.72 -5.42
N ALA A 435 -0.80 18.53 -5.05
CA ALA A 435 -0.95 17.43 -5.98
C ALA A 435 -2.35 16.80 -5.93
N ILE A 436 -3.04 16.82 -7.06
CA ILE A 436 -4.18 15.92 -7.30
C ILE A 436 -3.56 14.61 -7.79
N THR A 437 -3.42 13.67 -6.89
CA THR A 437 -2.72 12.40 -7.12
C THR A 437 -3.66 11.20 -6.99
N SER A 438 -3.21 10.07 -7.44
CA SER A 438 -4.03 9.02 -8.01
C SER A 438 -4.72 8.03 -7.08
N CYS A 439 -4.29 7.86 -5.83
CA CYS A 439 -4.69 6.64 -5.12
C CYS A 439 -6.17 6.60 -4.74
N THR A 440 -6.60 7.46 -3.82
CA THR A 440 -7.92 7.36 -3.19
C THR A 440 -9.01 8.04 -4.01
N ASN A 441 -8.72 9.20 -4.55
CA ASN A 441 -9.74 10.15 -5.00
C ASN A 441 -9.95 10.17 -6.52
N THR A 442 -8.95 9.87 -7.34
CA THR A 442 -9.08 10.03 -8.80
C THR A 442 -10.00 9.00 -9.44
N SER A 443 -10.29 7.88 -8.77
CA SER A 443 -11.33 6.93 -9.17
C SER A 443 -12.75 7.45 -8.94
N ASN A 444 -12.89 8.58 -8.22
CA ASN A 444 -14.17 9.16 -7.87
C ASN A 444 -14.45 10.42 -8.73
N PRO A 445 -15.32 10.32 -9.73
CA PRO A 445 -15.62 11.45 -10.62
C PRO A 445 -16.18 12.66 -9.90
N SER A 446 -16.95 12.48 -8.83
CA SER A 446 -17.57 13.60 -8.09
C SER A 446 -16.54 14.58 -7.56
N VAL A 447 -15.45 14.09 -6.96
CA VAL A 447 -14.43 14.97 -6.39
C VAL A 447 -13.51 15.56 -7.45
N LEU A 448 -13.27 14.86 -8.56
CA LEU A 448 -12.50 15.40 -9.69
C LEU A 448 -13.27 16.48 -10.44
N LEU A 449 -14.55 16.26 -10.69
CA LEU A 449 -15.44 17.27 -11.27
C LEU A 449 -15.57 18.48 -10.34
N ALA A 450 -15.66 18.26 -9.03
CA ALA A 450 -15.65 19.32 -8.03
C ALA A 450 -14.37 20.17 -8.10
N ALA A 451 -13.21 19.53 -8.21
CA ALA A 451 -11.93 20.23 -8.38
C ALA A 451 -11.89 21.06 -9.67
N GLY A 452 -12.37 20.51 -10.78
CA GLY A 452 -12.45 21.20 -12.06
C GLY A 452 -13.42 22.40 -12.04
N LEU A 453 -14.57 22.24 -11.42
CA LEU A 453 -15.56 23.32 -11.24
C LEU A 453 -15.02 24.43 -10.33
N LEU A 454 -14.35 24.07 -9.24
CA LEU A 454 -13.69 25.04 -8.36
C LEU A 454 -12.61 25.81 -9.12
N ALA A 455 -11.78 25.12 -9.89
CA ALA A 455 -10.76 25.74 -10.73
C ALA A 455 -11.37 26.71 -11.75
N LYS A 456 -12.48 26.33 -12.38
CA LYS A 456 -13.22 27.21 -13.30
C LYS A 456 -13.67 28.50 -12.62
N LYS A 457 -14.37 28.38 -11.49
CA LYS A 457 -14.85 29.54 -10.72
C LYS A 457 -13.70 30.41 -10.23
N ALA A 458 -12.60 29.82 -9.78
CA ALA A 458 -11.40 30.51 -9.33
C ALA A 458 -10.74 31.32 -10.45
N VAL A 459 -10.53 30.73 -11.63
CA VAL A 459 -9.95 31.37 -12.79
C VAL A 459 -10.86 32.52 -13.29
N GLU A 460 -12.17 32.28 -13.36
CA GLU A 460 -13.14 33.30 -13.74
C GLU A 460 -13.17 34.48 -12.77
N ALA A 461 -12.93 34.25 -11.47
CA ALA A 461 -12.78 35.25 -10.43
C ALA A 461 -11.43 35.99 -10.48
N GLY A 462 -10.47 35.52 -11.27
CA GLY A 462 -9.14 36.12 -11.40
C GLY A 462 -8.10 35.61 -10.42
N LEU A 463 -8.34 34.48 -9.77
CA LEU A 463 -7.36 33.80 -8.88
C LEU A 463 -6.30 33.09 -9.69
N SER A 464 -5.14 32.91 -9.08
CA SER A 464 -4.00 32.19 -9.64
C SER A 464 -3.21 31.43 -8.54
N VAL A 465 -2.32 30.57 -8.94
CA VAL A 465 -1.39 29.87 -8.05
C VAL A 465 0.01 30.44 -8.25
N ALA A 466 0.74 30.66 -7.17
CA ALA A 466 2.11 31.18 -7.23
C ALA A 466 3.03 30.22 -8.00
N PRO A 467 3.90 30.73 -8.90
CA PRO A 467 4.70 29.88 -9.79
C PRO A 467 5.67 28.93 -9.11
N HIS A 468 6.10 29.23 -7.90
CA HIS A 468 7.03 28.39 -7.12
C HIS A 468 6.34 27.17 -6.47
N ILE A 469 5.01 27.13 -6.45
CA ILE A 469 4.26 25.98 -5.95
C ILE A 469 4.23 24.92 -7.04
N LYS A 470 4.75 23.73 -6.72
CA LYS A 470 4.75 22.59 -7.62
C LYS A 470 3.36 21.94 -7.65
N THR A 471 2.61 22.27 -8.70
CA THR A 471 1.26 21.76 -8.93
C THR A 471 1.30 20.60 -9.91
N SER A 472 0.46 19.61 -9.71
CA SER A 472 0.36 18.47 -10.63
C SER A 472 -1.02 17.81 -10.59
N LEU A 473 -1.42 17.27 -11.73
CA LEU A 473 -2.55 16.37 -11.88
C LEU A 473 -2.00 15.04 -12.38
N ALA A 474 -2.12 14.00 -11.57
CA ALA A 474 -1.76 12.63 -11.93
C ALA A 474 -2.99 11.73 -11.78
N PRO A 475 -3.82 11.63 -12.84
CA PRO A 475 -5.03 10.83 -12.80
C PRO A 475 -4.75 9.35 -12.61
N GLY A 476 -5.66 8.65 -11.96
CA GLY A 476 -5.58 7.20 -11.76
C GLY A 476 -5.87 6.38 -13.02
N SER A 477 -6.48 6.98 -14.03
CA SER A 477 -6.61 6.41 -15.37
C SER A 477 -6.83 7.50 -16.42
N ARG A 478 -6.69 7.11 -17.69
CA ARG A 478 -6.97 8.00 -18.82
C ARG A 478 -8.44 8.46 -18.88
N ILE A 479 -9.35 7.69 -18.29
CA ILE A 479 -10.78 8.04 -18.21
C ILE A 479 -10.99 9.39 -17.54
N VAL A 480 -10.22 9.71 -16.51
CA VAL A 480 -10.29 11.00 -15.81
C VAL A 480 -9.99 12.16 -16.76
N THR A 481 -8.93 12.04 -17.55
CA THR A 481 -8.58 13.06 -18.55
C THR A 481 -9.68 13.19 -19.61
N GLU A 482 -10.27 12.09 -20.03
CA GLU A 482 -11.36 12.06 -21.01
C GLU A 482 -12.57 12.88 -20.52
N TYR A 483 -13.09 12.62 -19.31
CA TYR A 483 -14.27 13.37 -18.85
C TYR A 483 -13.95 14.81 -18.45
N LEU A 484 -12.77 15.10 -17.92
CA LEU A 484 -12.36 16.48 -17.63
C LEU A 484 -12.20 17.30 -18.92
N THR A 485 -11.76 16.69 -19.99
CA THR A 485 -11.70 17.31 -21.32
C THR A 485 -13.09 17.55 -21.88
N LYS A 486 -13.95 16.52 -21.85
CA LYS A 486 -15.31 16.58 -22.40
C LYS A 486 -16.21 17.61 -21.68
N THR A 487 -16.01 17.80 -20.40
CA THR A 487 -16.72 18.80 -19.60
C THR A 487 -16.14 20.21 -19.71
N GLY A 488 -15.01 20.39 -20.41
CA GLY A 488 -14.33 21.68 -20.54
C GLY A 488 -13.63 22.17 -19.28
N LEU A 489 -13.43 21.28 -18.28
CA LEU A 489 -12.83 21.64 -16.98
C LEU A 489 -11.31 21.56 -16.97
N LEU A 490 -10.71 20.66 -17.77
CA LEU A 490 -9.27 20.48 -17.82
C LEU A 490 -8.48 21.76 -18.11
N PRO A 491 -8.90 22.62 -19.07
CA PRO A 491 -8.20 23.90 -19.32
C PRO A 491 -8.15 24.84 -18.10
N TYR A 492 -9.14 24.82 -17.24
CA TYR A 492 -9.14 25.65 -16.02
C TYR A 492 -8.19 25.11 -14.96
N LEU A 493 -8.11 23.79 -14.80
CA LEU A 493 -7.09 23.14 -13.97
C LEU A 493 -5.69 23.48 -14.48
N SER A 494 -5.47 23.40 -15.79
CA SER A 494 -4.20 23.76 -16.44
C SER A 494 -3.79 25.22 -16.19
N LYS A 495 -4.73 26.15 -16.23
CA LYS A 495 -4.47 27.56 -15.93
C LYS A 495 -3.99 27.80 -14.49
N LEU A 496 -4.35 26.93 -13.56
CA LEU A 496 -3.86 26.96 -12.19
C LEU A 496 -2.58 26.12 -11.99
N GLY A 497 -2.01 25.58 -13.06
CA GLY A 497 -0.81 24.77 -13.04
C GLY A 497 -1.04 23.27 -12.81
N PHE A 498 -2.28 22.82 -12.67
CA PHE A 498 -2.62 21.41 -12.55
C PHE A 498 -2.70 20.75 -13.94
N GLU A 499 -1.55 20.70 -14.61
CA GLU A 499 -1.39 19.98 -15.86
C GLU A 499 -1.30 18.47 -15.58
N VAL A 500 -1.77 17.66 -16.54
CA VAL A 500 -1.57 16.21 -16.48
C VAL A 500 -0.07 15.92 -16.61
N ALA A 501 0.53 15.46 -15.52
CA ALA A 501 1.97 15.20 -15.46
C ALA A 501 2.31 13.73 -15.64
N ALA A 502 1.42 12.83 -15.23
CA ALA A 502 1.59 11.38 -15.29
C ALA A 502 0.26 10.67 -15.06
N TYR A 503 0.23 9.36 -15.33
CA TYR A 503 -0.80 8.44 -14.87
C TYR A 503 -0.16 7.42 -13.94
N GLY A 504 -0.46 7.48 -12.64
CA GLY A 504 0.15 6.60 -11.67
C GLY A 504 0.17 7.15 -10.25
N CYS A 505 0.91 6.51 -9.36
CA CYS A 505 0.93 6.84 -7.93
C CYS A 505 1.63 8.19 -7.64
N THR A 506 2.70 8.48 -8.34
CA THR A 506 3.47 9.74 -8.33
C THR A 506 3.72 10.34 -6.93
N THR A 507 3.18 11.52 -6.63
CA THR A 507 3.42 12.25 -5.38
C THR A 507 3.15 11.42 -4.12
N CYS A 508 2.12 10.59 -4.11
CA CYS A 508 1.76 9.78 -2.95
C CYS A 508 2.83 8.73 -2.58
N ILE A 509 3.65 8.28 -3.52
CA ILE A 509 4.75 7.32 -3.29
C ILE A 509 6.12 8.01 -3.15
N GLY A 510 6.18 9.32 -3.16
CA GLY A 510 7.44 10.07 -3.10
C GLY A 510 8.06 10.39 -4.46
N ASN A 511 7.30 10.28 -5.53
CA ASN A 511 7.70 10.60 -6.89
C ASN A 511 7.16 11.96 -7.37
N ALA A 512 7.02 12.90 -6.45
CA ALA A 512 6.66 14.28 -6.80
C ALA A 512 7.75 14.98 -7.65
N GLY A 513 8.93 14.38 -7.74
CA GLY A 513 10.12 15.04 -8.26
C GLY A 513 10.71 16.01 -7.24
N ASP A 514 11.87 16.55 -7.54
CA ASP A 514 12.55 17.48 -6.62
C ASP A 514 11.93 18.90 -6.67
N LEU A 515 12.15 19.69 -5.64
CA LEU A 515 11.95 21.12 -5.65
C LEU A 515 13.10 21.80 -6.37
N THR A 516 12.96 23.09 -6.69
CA THR A 516 14.10 23.84 -7.26
C THR A 516 15.27 23.89 -6.26
N PRO A 517 16.52 23.94 -6.73
CA PRO A 517 17.70 24.03 -5.86
C PRO A 517 17.60 25.17 -4.85
N GLU A 518 17.07 26.34 -5.27
CA GLU A 518 16.94 27.54 -4.45
C GLU A 518 15.91 27.32 -3.31
N LEU A 519 14.81 26.65 -3.58
CA LEU A 519 13.82 26.27 -2.55
C LEU A 519 14.40 25.28 -1.57
N ASN A 520 15.06 24.23 -2.07
CA ASN A 520 15.73 23.24 -1.22
C ASN A 520 16.77 23.87 -0.31
N GLU A 521 17.60 24.76 -0.83
CA GLU A 521 18.61 25.47 -0.06
C GLU A 521 17.95 26.32 1.05
N ALA A 522 16.93 27.12 0.71
CA ALA A 522 16.24 27.98 1.67
C ALA A 522 15.58 27.17 2.80
N ILE A 523 14.92 26.05 2.46
CA ILE A 523 14.24 25.19 3.45
C ILE A 523 15.26 24.58 4.41
N VAL A 524 16.33 24.01 3.89
CA VAL A 524 17.33 23.31 4.69
C VAL A 524 18.13 24.29 5.56
N LYS A 525 18.59 25.39 4.97
CA LYS A 525 19.40 26.41 5.66
C LYS A 525 18.67 27.09 6.82
N ASN A 526 17.38 27.36 6.63
CA ASN A 526 16.56 28.08 7.61
C ASN A 526 15.65 27.17 8.42
N ASP A 527 15.74 25.87 8.22
CA ASP A 527 14.89 24.87 8.86
C ASP A 527 13.39 25.22 8.78
N ILE A 528 12.93 25.54 7.58
CA ILE A 528 11.55 25.95 7.31
C ILE A 528 10.64 24.71 7.37
N VAL A 529 9.53 24.81 8.07
CA VAL A 529 8.46 23.83 8.06
C VAL A 529 7.54 24.12 6.88
N ALA A 530 7.92 23.65 5.69
CA ALA A 530 7.10 23.73 4.49
C ALA A 530 6.02 22.67 4.48
N ALA A 531 4.97 22.90 3.70
CA ALA A 531 3.81 22.04 3.59
C ALA A 531 3.63 21.45 2.19
N ALA A 532 3.01 20.28 2.15
CA ALA A 532 2.41 19.70 0.95
C ALA A 532 0.93 19.42 1.21
N VAL A 533 0.08 19.63 0.21
CA VAL A 533 -1.33 19.27 0.23
C VAL A 533 -1.59 18.34 -0.95
N LEU A 534 -2.09 17.14 -0.68
CA LEU A 534 -2.29 16.15 -1.73
C LEU A 534 -3.57 15.33 -1.50
N SER A 535 -4.16 14.88 -2.59
CA SER A 535 -5.35 14.03 -2.56
C SER A 535 -5.04 12.53 -2.47
N GLY A 536 -3.87 12.19 -1.94
CA GLY A 536 -3.44 10.80 -1.69
C GLY A 536 -4.02 10.21 -0.41
N ASN A 537 -3.39 9.13 0.05
CA ASN A 537 -3.81 8.39 1.25
C ASN A 537 -2.73 8.29 2.33
N ARG A 538 -1.51 8.71 2.05
CA ARG A 538 -0.38 8.69 2.99
C ARG A 538 0.39 9.99 2.98
N ASN A 539 0.75 10.45 4.16
CA ASN A 539 1.40 11.74 4.38
C ASN A 539 2.49 11.68 5.45
N PHE A 540 3.14 10.52 5.60
CA PHE A 540 4.24 10.38 6.53
C PHE A 540 5.38 11.35 6.22
N GLU A 541 6.09 11.77 7.24
CA GLU A 541 7.24 12.66 7.09
C GLU A 541 8.30 12.05 6.15
N ALA A 542 8.87 12.87 5.27
CA ALA A 542 9.79 12.49 4.20
C ALA A 542 9.23 11.57 3.10
N ARG A 543 7.97 11.18 3.17
CA ARG A 543 7.37 10.35 2.12
C ARG A 543 7.07 11.13 0.85
N ILE A 544 6.56 12.35 0.98
CA ILE A 544 6.16 13.17 -0.18
C ILE A 544 7.39 13.82 -0.81
N HIS A 545 8.22 14.45 0.02
CA HIS A 545 9.49 15.03 -0.36
C HIS A 545 10.42 15.06 0.86
N PRO A 546 11.73 14.76 0.72
CA PRO A 546 12.66 14.68 1.85
C PRO A 546 12.71 15.93 2.72
N ASN A 547 12.53 17.10 2.13
CA ASN A 547 12.63 18.40 2.80
C ASN A 547 11.29 18.99 3.25
N ILE A 548 10.15 18.34 2.96
CA ILE A 548 8.82 18.80 3.38
C ILE A 548 8.36 17.98 4.58
N ARG A 549 8.12 18.68 5.69
CA ARG A 549 7.81 18.04 6.98
C ARG A 549 6.32 18.03 7.33
N ALA A 550 5.53 18.93 6.79
CA ALA A 550 4.10 19.05 7.06
C ALA A 550 3.30 18.63 5.83
N ASN A 551 2.70 17.44 5.88
CA ASN A 551 1.99 16.87 4.76
C ASN A 551 0.52 16.67 5.12
N PHE A 552 -0.40 17.18 4.27
CA PHE A 552 -1.84 17.14 4.51
C PHE A 552 -2.56 16.41 3.40
N LEU A 553 -3.37 15.43 3.78
CA LEU A 553 -4.32 14.77 2.88
C LEU A 553 -5.60 15.62 2.80
N ALA A 554 -6.09 15.82 1.60
CA ALA A 554 -7.29 16.63 1.35
C ALA A 554 -8.04 16.14 0.11
N SER A 555 -9.30 16.53 -0.02
CA SER A 555 -10.06 16.32 -1.26
C SER A 555 -9.41 17.09 -2.42
N PRO A 556 -9.58 16.62 -3.67
CA PRO A 556 -9.09 17.34 -4.85
C PRO A 556 -9.48 18.81 -4.90
N PRO A 557 -10.74 19.22 -4.64
CA PRO A 557 -11.08 20.64 -4.62
C PRO A 557 -10.35 21.43 -3.51
N LEU A 558 -10.12 20.82 -2.35
CA LEU A 558 -9.34 21.48 -1.28
C LEU A 558 -7.85 21.59 -1.64
N VAL A 559 -7.29 20.62 -2.36
CA VAL A 559 -5.92 20.73 -2.91
C VAL A 559 -5.79 21.97 -3.79
N VAL A 560 -6.73 22.19 -4.68
CA VAL A 560 -6.75 23.41 -5.53
C VAL A 560 -6.89 24.67 -4.69
N ALA A 561 -7.80 24.69 -3.73
CA ALA A 561 -8.02 25.83 -2.85
C ALA A 561 -6.77 26.20 -2.03
N TYR A 562 -6.09 25.25 -1.43
CA TYR A 562 -4.85 25.48 -0.69
C TYR A 562 -3.67 25.86 -1.59
N ALA A 563 -3.61 25.37 -2.83
CA ALA A 563 -2.63 25.84 -3.80
C ALA A 563 -2.79 27.33 -4.11
N ILE A 564 -4.04 27.80 -4.26
CA ILE A 564 -4.35 29.22 -4.45
C ILE A 564 -4.02 30.04 -3.20
N ALA A 565 -4.40 29.56 -2.03
CA ALA A 565 -4.11 30.20 -0.75
C ALA A 565 -2.62 30.30 -0.45
N GLY A 566 -1.84 29.31 -0.85
CA GLY A 566 -0.38 29.28 -0.77
C GLY A 566 0.22 28.99 0.59
N ASN A 567 -0.57 28.98 1.66
CA ASN A 567 -0.10 28.69 3.02
C ASN A 567 -1.18 27.97 3.84
N ILE A 568 -0.76 26.96 4.59
CA ILE A 568 -1.67 26.14 5.40
C ILE A 568 -2.25 26.91 6.61
N THR A 569 -1.65 28.01 7.02
CA THR A 569 -2.15 28.85 8.10
C THR A 569 -3.24 29.82 7.66
N ARG A 570 -3.63 29.82 6.39
CA ARG A 570 -4.80 30.58 5.94
C ARG A 570 -6.07 29.81 6.33
N ASP A 571 -6.90 30.42 7.14
CA ASP A 571 -8.19 29.85 7.53
C ASP A 571 -9.22 30.05 6.39
N LEU A 572 -9.44 29.02 5.59
CA LEU A 572 -10.33 29.07 4.43
C LEU A 572 -11.81 29.22 4.79
N MET A 573 -12.18 29.11 6.06
CA MET A 573 -13.55 29.33 6.52
C MET A 573 -13.84 30.80 6.84
N THR A 574 -12.82 31.58 7.15
CA THR A 574 -12.99 32.98 7.61
C THR A 574 -12.16 33.97 6.81
N GLU A 575 -11.07 33.55 6.18
CA GLU A 575 -10.17 34.43 5.41
C GLU A 575 -10.40 34.22 3.90
N PRO A 576 -10.13 35.22 3.05
CA PRO A 576 -10.15 35.03 1.60
C PRO A 576 -9.17 33.96 1.16
N VAL A 577 -9.55 33.17 0.16
CA VAL A 577 -8.63 32.24 -0.52
C VAL A 577 -7.54 33.01 -1.27
N GLY A 578 -7.91 34.15 -1.80
CA GLY A 578 -7.03 35.07 -2.51
C GLY A 578 -7.78 36.32 -2.99
N GLN A 579 -7.07 37.16 -3.69
CA GLN A 579 -7.65 38.38 -4.32
C GLN A 579 -7.84 38.16 -5.81
N GLY A 580 -9.06 38.38 -6.28
CA GLY A 580 -9.42 38.24 -7.67
C GLY A 580 -9.30 39.55 -8.46
N LYS A 581 -10.11 39.69 -9.50
CA LYS A 581 -10.14 40.85 -10.36
C LYS A 581 -10.42 42.13 -9.57
N GLY A 582 -9.63 43.17 -9.82
CA GLY A 582 -9.78 44.48 -9.16
C GLY A 582 -9.42 44.45 -7.66
N GLY A 583 -8.68 43.46 -7.18
CA GLY A 583 -8.33 43.36 -5.78
C GLY A 583 -9.46 42.87 -4.85
N LYS A 584 -10.54 42.34 -5.41
CA LYS A 584 -11.68 41.81 -4.65
C LYS A 584 -11.29 40.58 -3.89
N ASP A 585 -11.62 40.52 -2.62
CA ASP A 585 -11.47 39.33 -1.80
C ASP A 585 -12.40 38.21 -2.26
N ILE A 586 -11.86 37.04 -2.53
CA ILE A 586 -12.59 35.83 -2.94
C ILE A 586 -12.51 34.81 -1.84
N TYR A 587 -13.65 34.37 -1.36
CA TYR A 587 -13.78 33.37 -0.31
C TYR A 587 -14.01 31.97 -0.88
N LEU A 588 -13.72 30.93 -0.08
CA LEU A 588 -13.93 29.55 -0.50
C LEU A 588 -15.38 29.28 -0.95
N GLY A 589 -16.36 29.86 -0.25
CA GLY A 589 -17.78 29.75 -0.61
C GLY A 589 -18.14 30.37 -1.98
N ASP A 590 -17.37 31.35 -2.48
CA ASP A 590 -17.58 31.95 -3.80
C ASP A 590 -17.18 31.03 -4.95
N ILE A 591 -16.28 30.08 -4.70
CA ILE A 591 -15.70 29.18 -5.71
C ILE A 591 -16.05 27.69 -5.49
N TRP A 592 -16.64 27.34 -4.35
CA TRP A 592 -17.04 25.96 -4.08
C TRP A 592 -18.24 25.55 -4.95
N PRO A 593 -18.15 24.42 -5.68
CA PRO A 593 -19.24 23.98 -6.54
C PRO A 593 -20.41 23.42 -5.71
N THR A 594 -21.61 23.55 -6.25
CA THR A 594 -22.81 22.92 -5.69
C THR A 594 -22.90 21.45 -6.09
N SER A 595 -23.63 20.67 -5.31
CA SER A 595 -23.90 19.26 -5.65
C SER A 595 -24.66 19.14 -6.97
N GLU A 596 -25.55 20.07 -7.27
CA GLU A 596 -26.29 20.12 -8.55
C GLU A 596 -25.36 20.30 -9.74
N GLU A 597 -24.39 21.24 -9.64
CA GLU A 597 -23.39 21.48 -10.69
C GLU A 597 -22.55 20.20 -10.94
N ILE A 598 -22.12 19.51 -9.88
CA ILE A 598 -21.36 18.26 -9.99
C ILE A 598 -22.21 17.18 -10.63
N HIS A 599 -23.45 16.99 -10.13
CA HIS A 599 -24.37 15.96 -10.62
C HIS A 599 -24.69 16.09 -12.11
N ALA A 600 -24.86 17.31 -12.59
CA ALA A 600 -25.12 17.57 -14.00
C ALA A 600 -24.00 17.08 -14.94
N LEU A 601 -22.76 16.97 -14.43
CA LEU A 601 -21.59 16.53 -15.19
C LEU A 601 -21.25 15.04 -15.03
N LEU A 602 -21.79 14.34 -14.02
CA LEU A 602 -21.48 12.94 -13.75
C LEU A 602 -21.78 11.99 -14.92
N LYS A 603 -22.76 12.32 -15.74
CA LYS A 603 -23.12 11.56 -16.95
C LYS A 603 -21.96 11.41 -17.95
N TYR A 604 -20.98 12.31 -17.91
CA TYR A 604 -19.81 12.26 -18.79
C TYR A 604 -18.68 11.37 -18.26
N ALA A 605 -18.75 10.93 -17.00
CA ALA A 605 -17.72 10.16 -16.34
C ALA A 605 -17.89 8.65 -16.50
N LEU A 606 -19.10 8.16 -16.72
CA LEU A 606 -19.44 6.73 -16.90
C LEU A 606 -20.00 6.51 -18.32
N ASP A 607 -19.10 6.50 -19.30
CA ASP A 607 -19.40 6.26 -20.71
C ASP A 607 -18.79 4.89 -21.12
N PRO A 608 -19.59 3.82 -21.26
CA PRO A 608 -19.11 2.47 -21.53
C PRO A 608 -18.15 2.40 -22.72
N LYS A 609 -18.45 3.14 -23.78
CA LYS A 609 -17.62 3.14 -24.99
C LYS A 609 -16.21 3.72 -24.72
N LYS A 610 -16.10 4.71 -23.87
CA LYS A 610 -14.81 5.28 -23.50
C LYS A 610 -13.94 4.30 -22.71
N PHE A 611 -14.55 3.53 -21.82
CA PHE A 611 -13.85 2.47 -21.10
C PHE A 611 -13.41 1.36 -22.06
N GLU A 612 -14.25 0.89 -22.95
CA GLU A 612 -13.89 -0.08 -23.99
C GLU A 612 -12.74 0.43 -24.86
N ASP A 613 -12.83 1.65 -25.37
CA ASP A 613 -11.81 2.26 -26.23
C ASP A 613 -10.46 2.40 -25.52
N ASN A 614 -10.44 2.78 -24.24
CA ASN A 614 -9.21 2.91 -23.47
C ASN A 614 -8.55 1.55 -23.17
N TYR A 615 -9.34 0.58 -22.74
CA TYR A 615 -8.80 -0.70 -22.26
C TYR A 615 -8.63 -1.76 -23.35
N SER A 616 -9.38 -1.71 -24.45
CA SER A 616 -9.15 -2.59 -25.61
C SER A 616 -7.80 -2.37 -26.28
N LYS A 617 -7.18 -1.22 -26.07
CA LYS A 617 -5.87 -0.84 -26.63
C LYS A 617 -4.68 -1.12 -25.69
N LEU A 618 -4.90 -1.72 -24.51
CA LEU A 618 -3.80 -2.04 -23.57
C LEU A 618 -2.70 -2.90 -24.21
N THR A 619 -3.09 -3.83 -25.05
CA THR A 619 -2.17 -4.71 -25.79
C THR A 619 -1.71 -4.13 -27.12
N LYS A 620 -2.35 -3.09 -27.60
CA LYS A 620 -2.02 -2.36 -28.83
C LYS A 620 -1.22 -1.10 -28.51
N LYS A 621 -0.05 -1.26 -27.88
CA LYS A 621 1.16 -0.48 -28.07
C LYS A 621 1.06 1.04 -27.95
N GLY A 622 1.46 1.59 -26.79
CA GLY A 622 2.12 2.90 -26.79
C GLY A 622 3.45 2.79 -27.57
N ASP A 623 3.77 3.77 -28.42
CA ASP A 623 4.97 3.72 -29.29
C ASP A 623 6.26 3.44 -28.50
N LEU A 624 6.41 3.94 -27.29
CA LEU A 624 7.59 3.74 -26.46
C LEU A 624 7.69 2.30 -25.96
N TRP A 625 6.59 1.73 -25.43
CA TRP A 625 6.58 0.35 -24.93
C TRP A 625 6.88 -0.67 -26.02
N SER A 626 6.37 -0.44 -27.23
CA SER A 626 6.58 -1.36 -28.35
C SER A 626 8.03 -1.43 -28.83
N LYS A 627 8.82 -0.38 -28.57
CA LYS A 627 10.25 -0.31 -28.92
C LYS A 627 11.16 -1.03 -27.92
N ILE A 628 10.63 -1.44 -26.76
CA ILE A 628 11.39 -2.19 -25.77
C ILE A 628 11.61 -3.61 -26.30
N GLU A 629 12.84 -4.03 -26.42
CA GLU A 629 13.25 -5.38 -26.77
C GLU A 629 13.43 -6.20 -25.50
N GLY A 630 12.79 -7.36 -25.40
CA GLY A 630 12.93 -8.31 -24.32
C GLY A 630 13.74 -9.52 -24.76
N GLU A 631 14.49 -10.12 -23.86
CA GLU A 631 15.14 -11.40 -24.08
C GLU A 631 14.10 -12.53 -24.19
N SER A 632 14.46 -13.59 -24.88
CA SER A 632 13.62 -14.79 -25.03
C SER A 632 14.25 -15.96 -24.25
N GLY A 633 13.41 -16.91 -23.85
CA GLY A 633 13.84 -18.12 -23.16
C GLY A 633 13.12 -18.35 -21.83
N GLN A 634 13.19 -19.58 -21.34
CA GLN A 634 12.51 -19.98 -20.08
C GLN A 634 13.26 -19.55 -18.83
N VAL A 635 14.57 -19.34 -18.91
CA VAL A 635 15.47 -18.93 -17.83
C VAL A 635 16.10 -17.61 -18.19
N TYR A 636 16.12 -16.67 -17.26
CA TYR A 636 16.73 -15.36 -17.45
C TYR A 636 18.24 -15.42 -17.31
N ASP A 637 18.98 -14.77 -18.20
CA ASP A 637 20.46 -14.85 -18.27
C ASP A 637 21.18 -13.83 -17.36
N TRP A 638 20.43 -12.95 -16.67
CA TRP A 638 20.97 -11.94 -15.75
C TRP A 638 22.06 -11.05 -16.36
N PRO A 639 21.76 -10.26 -17.39
CA PRO A 639 22.73 -9.33 -17.96
C PRO A 639 23.23 -8.34 -16.89
N LYS A 640 24.45 -7.81 -17.07
CA LYS A 640 24.99 -6.82 -16.16
C LYS A 640 24.07 -5.60 -16.12
N SER A 641 23.51 -5.32 -14.94
CA SER A 641 22.54 -4.26 -14.73
C SER A 641 22.65 -3.72 -13.32
N THR A 642 22.37 -2.41 -13.15
CA THR A 642 22.21 -1.78 -11.85
C THR A 642 20.74 -1.71 -11.40
N TYR A 643 19.82 -2.23 -12.20
CA TYR A 643 18.37 -2.32 -11.92
C TYR A 643 17.92 -3.74 -11.58
N ILE A 644 18.48 -4.75 -12.24
CA ILE A 644 18.05 -6.15 -12.10
C ILE A 644 19.26 -7.01 -11.79
N ALA A 645 19.21 -7.76 -10.70
CA ALA A 645 20.25 -8.71 -10.30
C ALA A 645 19.63 -9.98 -9.75
N GLU A 646 20.30 -11.13 -9.95
CA GLU A 646 19.85 -12.40 -9.37
C GLU A 646 19.81 -12.28 -7.84
N PRO A 647 18.64 -12.47 -7.20
CA PRO A 647 18.53 -12.33 -5.75
C PRO A 647 19.24 -13.47 -5.02
N PRO A 648 19.88 -13.22 -3.86
CA PRO A 648 20.72 -14.17 -3.16
C PRO A 648 19.95 -15.12 -2.22
N PHE A 649 18.62 -15.12 -2.25
CA PHE A 649 17.79 -15.81 -1.24
C PHE A 649 17.82 -17.33 -1.33
N PHE A 650 18.29 -17.91 -2.43
CA PHE A 650 18.33 -19.37 -2.65
C PHE A 650 19.74 -19.95 -2.48
N GLY A 651 20.74 -19.11 -2.19
CA GLY A 651 22.14 -19.53 -2.07
C GLY A 651 22.77 -19.97 -3.40
N THR A 652 24.07 -20.21 -3.37
CA THR A 652 24.84 -20.71 -4.53
C THR A 652 24.62 -22.21 -4.75
N GLU A 653 24.38 -22.95 -3.68
CA GLU A 653 24.05 -24.38 -3.68
C GLU A 653 22.72 -24.57 -2.94
N PHE A 654 21.62 -24.64 -3.68
CA PHE A 654 20.30 -24.87 -3.11
C PHE A 654 20.16 -26.34 -2.70
N SER A 655 19.87 -26.60 -1.41
CA SER A 655 19.58 -27.92 -0.89
C SER A 655 18.09 -28.21 -0.85
N MET A 656 17.68 -29.42 -1.23
CA MET A 656 16.30 -29.92 -1.07
C MET A 656 15.94 -30.15 0.40
N GLU A 657 16.92 -30.42 1.24
CA GLU A 657 16.74 -30.52 2.70
C GLU A 657 16.94 -29.10 3.29
N PRO A 658 16.03 -28.64 4.16
CA PRO A 658 16.27 -27.41 4.89
C PRO A 658 17.55 -27.56 5.74
N ALA A 659 18.35 -26.51 5.82
CA ALA A 659 19.44 -26.45 6.79
C ALA A 659 18.87 -26.63 8.19
N ASP A 660 19.68 -27.11 9.14
CA ASP A 660 19.28 -27.23 10.55
C ASP A 660 18.74 -25.89 11.03
N ALA A 661 17.40 -25.82 11.04
CA ALA A 661 16.71 -24.60 10.73
C ALA A 661 16.36 -23.77 11.95
N ILE A 662 16.88 -24.10 13.14
CA ILE A 662 16.63 -23.24 14.29
C ILE A 662 17.86 -22.39 14.51
N VAL A 663 17.74 -21.12 14.08
CA VAL A 663 18.76 -20.13 14.33
C VAL A 663 18.80 -19.87 15.83
N THR A 664 19.78 -20.46 16.50
CA THR A 664 20.11 -20.08 17.86
C THR A 664 20.67 -18.64 17.81
N VAL A 665 19.94 -17.69 18.32
CA VAL A 665 20.42 -16.32 18.46
C VAL A 665 21.19 -16.24 19.77
N LYS A 666 22.50 -16.11 19.68
CA LYS A 666 23.40 -16.06 20.81
C LYS A 666 24.49 -14.99 20.62
N GLY A 667 24.69 -14.18 21.62
CA GLY A 667 25.68 -13.10 21.55
C GLY A 667 25.37 -12.03 20.50
N ALA A 668 24.10 -11.81 20.16
CA ALA A 668 23.70 -10.84 19.17
C ALA A 668 23.98 -9.39 19.63
N ARG A 669 24.26 -8.52 18.66
CA ARG A 669 24.40 -7.08 18.90
C ARG A 669 23.19 -6.33 18.35
N ALA A 670 22.84 -5.20 18.97
CA ALA A 670 21.83 -4.31 18.46
C ALA A 670 22.37 -3.57 17.22
N LEU A 671 21.69 -3.74 16.08
CA LEU A 671 21.99 -2.96 14.87
C LEU A 671 21.30 -1.60 14.89
N GLY A 672 20.14 -1.52 15.49
CA GLY A 672 19.38 -0.30 15.64
C GLY A 672 18.35 -0.39 16.78
N ILE A 673 18.08 0.74 17.39
CA ILE A 673 17.05 0.94 18.40
C ILE A 673 16.19 2.09 17.92
N PHE A 674 14.94 1.80 17.53
CA PHE A 674 14.04 2.77 16.95
C PHE A 674 12.85 3.04 17.86
N GLY A 675 12.16 4.15 17.63
CA GLY A 675 10.97 4.55 18.39
C GLY A 675 9.68 3.93 17.86
N ASP A 676 8.57 4.60 18.17
CA ASP A 676 7.23 4.21 17.72
C ASP A 676 7.00 4.60 16.26
N SER A 677 6.04 3.92 15.63
CA SER A 677 5.53 4.23 14.28
C SER A 677 6.63 4.28 13.21
N VAL A 678 7.61 3.39 13.32
CA VAL A 678 8.63 3.21 12.26
C VAL A 678 7.96 2.59 11.05
N THR A 679 7.90 3.37 9.97
CA THR A 679 7.20 2.96 8.76
C THR A 679 8.07 2.08 7.88
N THR A 680 7.46 1.39 6.92
CA THR A 680 8.19 0.69 5.86
C THR A 680 9.01 1.66 4.99
N ASP A 681 8.64 2.96 4.94
CA ASP A 681 9.44 4.01 4.30
C ASP A 681 10.74 4.30 5.07
N HIS A 682 10.72 4.22 6.39
CA HIS A 682 11.93 4.34 7.21
C HIS A 682 12.85 3.14 7.03
N ILE A 683 12.27 1.93 6.93
CA ILE A 683 13.05 0.69 6.83
C ILE A 683 13.60 0.51 5.42
N SER A 684 12.77 0.71 4.41
CA SER A 684 13.16 0.56 3.00
C SER A 684 12.58 1.70 2.17
N PRO A 685 13.32 2.78 1.93
CA PRO A 685 12.84 3.94 1.20
C PRO A 685 12.51 3.61 -0.26
N ALA A 686 11.57 4.35 -0.85
CA ALA A 686 11.22 4.25 -2.26
C ALA A 686 11.71 5.45 -3.08
N GLY A 687 11.96 6.57 -2.40
CA GLY A 687 12.31 7.85 -3.02
C GLY A 687 13.75 7.97 -3.50
N SER A 688 14.21 9.20 -3.60
CA SER A 688 15.54 9.56 -4.12
C SER A 688 16.71 8.92 -3.35
N ILE A 689 17.76 8.57 -4.07
CA ILE A 689 19.02 8.03 -3.51
C ILE A 689 20.00 9.18 -3.31
N LYS A 690 20.47 9.36 -2.09
CA LYS A 690 21.53 10.35 -1.78
C LYS A 690 22.86 9.89 -2.32
N GLU A 691 23.62 10.82 -2.85
CA GLU A 691 24.92 10.58 -3.50
C GLU A 691 25.98 10.04 -2.53
N ASP A 692 25.97 10.51 -1.31
CA ASP A 692 26.89 10.13 -0.23
C ASP A 692 26.44 8.91 0.58
N SER A 693 25.25 8.38 0.28
CA SER A 693 24.74 7.15 0.91
C SER A 693 25.49 5.90 0.42
N PRO A 694 25.43 4.78 1.15
CA PRO A 694 26.03 3.53 0.68
C PRO A 694 25.54 3.12 -0.70
N ALA A 695 24.24 3.28 -0.99
CA ALA A 695 23.66 2.97 -2.30
C ALA A 695 24.16 3.94 -3.39
N GLY A 696 24.26 5.24 -3.08
CA GLY A 696 24.78 6.24 -4.02
C GLY A 696 26.24 6.00 -4.39
N LYS A 697 27.05 5.66 -3.41
CA LYS A 697 28.45 5.29 -3.64
C LYS A 697 28.58 4.06 -4.53
N TRP A 698 27.82 3.01 -4.23
CA TRP A 698 27.79 1.79 -5.05
C TRP A 698 27.37 2.07 -6.50
N LEU A 699 26.36 2.91 -6.72
CA LEU A 699 25.93 3.30 -8.06
C LEU A 699 27.02 4.02 -8.83
N LYS A 700 27.74 4.95 -8.20
CA LYS A 700 28.89 5.64 -8.80
C LYS A 700 30.02 4.67 -9.17
N GLU A 701 30.36 3.76 -8.28
CA GLU A 701 31.36 2.71 -8.50
C GLU A 701 30.99 1.81 -9.69
N ASN A 702 29.67 1.66 -9.96
CA ASN A 702 29.14 0.94 -11.11
C ASN A 702 28.86 1.85 -12.33
N GLY A 703 29.39 3.08 -12.35
CA GLY A 703 29.35 3.97 -13.49
C GLY A 703 28.07 4.78 -13.66
N VAL A 704 27.14 4.75 -12.71
CA VAL A 704 25.89 5.52 -12.77
C VAL A 704 26.13 6.93 -12.28
N GLN A 705 25.78 7.93 -13.10
CA GLN A 705 25.87 9.34 -12.72
C GLN A 705 24.71 9.74 -11.80
N LYS A 706 24.90 10.78 -10.97
CA LYS A 706 23.88 11.25 -10.03
C LYS A 706 22.51 11.54 -10.71
N ALA A 707 22.54 12.14 -11.89
CA ALA A 707 21.35 12.43 -12.66
C ALA A 707 20.54 11.19 -13.06
N ASP A 708 21.21 10.02 -13.12
CA ASP A 708 20.63 8.75 -13.54
C ASP A 708 20.37 7.80 -12.36
N PHE A 709 20.51 8.26 -11.12
CA PHE A 709 20.28 7.41 -9.94
C PHE A 709 18.88 6.86 -9.88
N ASN A 710 17.89 7.61 -10.37
CA ASN A 710 16.50 7.28 -10.26
C ASN A 710 16.12 7.16 -8.76
N SER A 711 15.27 6.22 -8.40
CA SER A 711 14.80 6.03 -7.03
C SER A 711 15.12 4.63 -6.49
N TYR A 712 15.08 4.46 -5.17
CA TYR A 712 15.12 3.13 -4.57
C TYR A 712 13.99 2.24 -5.08
N GLY A 713 12.79 2.80 -5.25
CA GLY A 713 11.63 2.05 -5.74
C GLY A 713 11.87 1.42 -7.12
N SER A 714 12.44 2.17 -8.04
CA SER A 714 12.75 1.69 -9.39
C SER A 714 13.90 0.67 -9.43
N ARG A 715 14.74 0.61 -8.38
CA ARG A 715 15.88 -0.31 -8.29
C ARG A 715 15.64 -1.55 -7.40
N ARG A 716 14.39 -1.79 -7.01
CA ARG A 716 14.04 -2.94 -6.15
C ARG A 716 14.32 -4.31 -6.77
N GLY A 717 14.54 -4.40 -8.06
CA GLY A 717 15.04 -5.60 -8.72
C GLY A 717 16.52 -5.89 -8.49
N ASN A 718 17.25 -5.02 -7.79
CA ASN A 718 18.67 -5.17 -7.51
C ASN A 718 18.93 -5.12 -5.99
N HIS A 719 19.29 -6.28 -5.43
CA HIS A 719 19.55 -6.43 -3.99
C HIS A 719 20.77 -5.62 -3.51
N ASP A 720 21.78 -5.37 -4.34
CA ASP A 720 22.94 -4.57 -3.97
C ASP A 720 22.57 -3.12 -3.61
N VAL A 721 21.64 -2.53 -4.38
CA VAL A 721 21.12 -1.20 -4.08
C VAL A 721 20.21 -1.24 -2.85
N MET A 722 19.30 -2.21 -2.80
CA MET A 722 18.25 -2.25 -1.78
C MET A 722 18.78 -2.55 -0.38
N MET A 723 19.73 -3.47 -0.23
CA MET A 723 20.33 -3.74 1.09
C MET A 723 21.11 -2.54 1.61
N ARG A 724 21.74 -1.75 0.73
CA ARG A 724 22.44 -0.49 1.08
C ARG A 724 21.46 0.64 1.45
N GLY A 725 20.23 0.57 0.95
CA GLY A 725 19.15 1.49 1.29
C GLY A 725 18.37 1.12 2.55
N THR A 726 18.54 -0.09 3.06
CA THR A 726 17.82 -0.55 4.25
C THR A 726 18.24 0.25 5.47
N PHE A 727 17.26 0.86 6.16
CA PHE A 727 17.45 1.82 7.26
C PHE A 727 18.23 3.09 6.88
N ALA A 728 18.34 3.40 5.60
CA ALA A 728 19.05 4.62 5.13
C ALA A 728 18.12 5.83 4.93
N ASN A 729 16.88 5.78 5.42
CA ASN A 729 15.94 6.89 5.35
C ASN A 729 16.51 8.12 6.09
N VAL A 730 16.34 9.30 5.49
CA VAL A 730 16.91 10.57 6.01
C VAL A 730 16.28 11.01 7.34
N ARG A 731 15.10 10.50 7.69
CA ARG A 731 14.37 10.87 8.92
C ARG A 731 14.35 9.77 9.99
N ILE A 732 14.93 8.61 9.70
CA ILE A 732 15.03 7.57 10.73
C ILE A 732 15.92 8.04 11.88
N LYS A 733 15.52 7.67 13.10
CA LYS A 733 16.24 8.05 14.32
C LYS A 733 16.64 6.79 15.06
N ASN A 734 17.95 6.56 15.12
CA ASN A 734 18.50 5.47 15.91
C ASN A 734 18.85 5.98 17.30
N LEU A 735 18.16 5.48 18.32
CA LEU A 735 18.35 5.89 19.70
C LEU A 735 19.72 5.49 20.29
N MET A 736 20.48 4.64 19.58
CA MET A 736 21.88 4.34 19.93
C MET A 736 22.80 5.54 19.70
N ILE A 737 22.43 6.45 18.80
CA ILE A 737 23.19 7.67 18.55
C ILE A 737 22.87 8.69 19.66
N PRO A 738 23.89 9.24 20.36
CA PRO A 738 23.64 10.26 21.37
C PRO A 738 22.88 11.46 20.82
N ALA A 739 21.94 12.00 21.61
CA ALA A 739 21.25 13.23 21.25
C ALA A 739 22.24 14.40 21.16
N LYS A 740 21.91 15.40 20.33
CA LYS A 740 22.65 16.65 20.24
C LYS A 740 22.57 17.42 21.57
N ALA A 741 23.45 18.44 21.73
CA ALA A 741 23.49 19.24 22.93
C ALA A 741 22.17 19.93 23.30
N ASP A 742 21.31 20.21 22.31
CA ASP A 742 20.00 20.79 22.46
C ASP A 742 18.90 19.74 22.77
N GLY A 743 19.26 18.46 22.92
CA GLY A 743 18.35 17.35 23.16
C GLY A 743 17.68 16.77 21.90
N THR A 744 17.92 17.33 20.73
CA THR A 744 17.37 16.78 19.48
C THR A 744 18.05 15.48 19.09
N ARG A 745 17.29 14.53 18.52
CA ARG A 745 17.81 13.27 18.03
C ARG A 745 18.48 13.44 16.67
N VAL A 746 19.57 12.71 16.46
CA VAL A 746 20.24 12.63 15.16
C VAL A 746 19.37 11.84 14.19
N GLU A 747 19.14 12.39 13.01
CA GLU A 747 18.41 11.77 11.92
C GLU A 747 19.37 11.13 10.90
N GLY A 748 18.88 10.11 10.20
CA GLY A 748 19.62 9.38 9.17
C GLY A 748 20.03 7.98 9.59
N GLY A 749 20.47 7.21 8.61
CA GLY A 749 20.79 5.79 8.73
C GLY A 749 22.15 5.51 9.40
N LEU A 750 22.36 5.99 10.61
CA LEU A 750 23.60 5.81 11.38
C LEU A 750 23.39 4.86 12.56
N THR A 751 24.45 4.18 12.97
CA THR A 751 24.48 3.33 14.17
C THR A 751 25.87 3.35 14.82
N ILE A 752 25.96 2.72 15.99
CA ILE A 752 27.22 2.49 16.70
C ILE A 752 27.58 1.01 16.59
N HIS A 753 28.72 0.73 15.98
CA HIS A 753 29.26 -0.63 15.91
C HIS A 753 29.88 -1.04 17.25
N GLN A 754 29.49 -2.20 17.78
CA GLN A 754 30.02 -2.75 19.02
C GLN A 754 30.91 -3.99 18.75
N PRO A 755 32.01 -4.17 19.45
CA PRO A 755 32.49 -3.40 20.61
C PRO A 755 33.35 -2.17 20.26
N SER A 756 33.57 -1.87 18.96
CA SER A 756 34.49 -0.79 18.56
C SER A 756 34.06 0.61 19.02
N GLY A 757 32.74 0.82 19.19
CA GLY A 757 32.17 2.14 19.49
C GLY A 757 32.18 3.12 18.30
N GLU A 758 32.53 2.64 17.10
CA GLU A 758 32.61 3.45 15.88
C GLU A 758 31.22 3.79 15.36
N GLN A 759 30.97 5.06 15.06
CA GLN A 759 29.74 5.49 14.39
C GLN A 759 29.86 5.29 12.88
N LEU A 760 28.96 4.49 12.33
CA LEU A 760 28.96 4.09 10.92
C LEU A 760 27.55 4.20 10.32
N SER A 761 27.47 4.14 8.98
CA SER A 761 26.19 3.82 8.35
C SER A 761 25.69 2.45 8.83
N ILE A 762 24.37 2.28 8.89
CA ILE A 762 23.79 0.99 9.32
C ILE A 762 24.29 -0.14 8.40
N TYR A 763 24.36 0.11 7.08
CA TYR A 763 24.90 -0.86 6.13
C TYR A 763 26.36 -1.26 6.44
N ASP A 764 27.26 -0.29 6.65
CA ASP A 764 28.67 -0.59 6.90
C ASP A 764 28.87 -1.33 8.22
N ALA A 765 28.12 -0.95 9.27
CA ALA A 765 28.13 -1.67 10.54
C ALA A 765 27.59 -3.10 10.39
N ALA A 766 26.48 -3.27 9.67
CA ALA A 766 25.89 -4.59 9.41
C ALA A 766 26.87 -5.52 8.70
N MET A 767 27.60 -5.02 7.69
CA MET A 767 28.59 -5.82 6.97
C MET A 767 29.76 -6.21 7.88
N LYS A 768 30.23 -5.33 8.75
CA LYS A 768 31.24 -5.69 9.77
C LYS A 768 30.76 -6.82 10.69
N TYR A 769 29.50 -6.80 11.12
CA TYR A 769 28.93 -7.89 11.92
C TYR A 769 28.80 -9.18 11.15
N VAL A 770 28.35 -9.11 9.90
CA VAL A 770 28.24 -10.30 9.02
C VAL A 770 29.61 -10.94 8.80
N ASP A 771 30.64 -10.15 8.48
CA ASP A 771 32.01 -10.62 8.27
C ASP A 771 32.62 -11.24 9.54
N ALA A 772 32.24 -10.73 10.71
CA ALA A 772 32.66 -11.28 12.00
C ALA A 772 31.81 -12.48 12.48
N GLY A 773 30.77 -12.87 11.73
CA GLY A 773 29.85 -13.93 12.13
C GLY A 773 28.98 -13.57 13.35
N THR A 774 28.82 -12.29 13.67
CA THR A 774 28.05 -11.80 14.80
C THR A 774 26.59 -11.58 14.38
N PRO A 775 25.61 -12.27 14.98
CA PRO A 775 24.20 -12.01 14.70
C PRO A 775 23.80 -10.63 15.22
N THR A 776 22.78 -10.03 14.58
CA THR A 776 22.22 -8.75 15.01
C THR A 776 20.73 -8.83 15.27
N VAL A 777 20.25 -7.91 16.07
CA VAL A 777 18.82 -7.70 16.37
C VAL A 777 18.48 -6.23 16.23
N VAL A 778 17.21 -5.94 15.98
CA VAL A 778 16.65 -4.59 15.90
C VAL A 778 15.58 -4.45 16.97
N PHE A 779 15.57 -3.33 17.66
CA PHE A 779 14.53 -2.97 18.62
C PHE A 779 13.67 -1.83 18.11
N ALA A 780 12.37 -1.86 18.42
CA ALA A 780 11.43 -0.81 18.03
C ALA A 780 10.29 -0.68 19.05
N GLY A 781 9.50 0.37 18.88
CA GLY A 781 8.32 0.66 19.70
C GLY A 781 7.03 0.11 19.10
N GLU A 782 5.97 0.91 19.18
CA GLU A 782 4.64 0.55 18.67
C GLU A 782 4.54 0.67 17.15
N GLU A 783 3.66 -0.14 16.56
CA GLU A 783 3.29 -0.08 15.14
C GLU A 783 4.48 -0.24 14.17
N TYR A 784 5.43 -1.10 14.48
CA TYR A 784 6.60 -1.32 13.63
C TYR A 784 6.21 -1.86 12.25
N GLY A 785 6.66 -1.19 11.20
CA GLY A 785 6.41 -1.57 9.83
C GLY A 785 5.09 -1.05 9.25
N THR A 786 4.47 -0.04 9.87
CA THR A 786 3.29 0.63 9.33
C THR A 786 3.58 1.26 7.97
N GLY A 787 2.57 1.40 7.12
CA GLY A 787 2.71 2.03 5.81
C GLY A 787 2.53 1.07 4.64
N SER A 788 3.30 1.26 3.57
CA SER A 788 3.22 0.46 2.35
C SER A 788 3.62 -0.99 2.57
N SER A 789 2.98 -1.92 1.86
CA SER A 789 3.44 -3.30 1.82
C SER A 789 4.76 -3.38 1.03
N ARG A 790 5.86 -3.59 1.73
CA ARG A 790 7.20 -3.66 1.16
C ARG A 790 7.93 -4.89 1.67
N ASP A 791 8.07 -5.88 0.80
CA ASP A 791 8.87 -7.07 1.07
C ASP A 791 10.35 -6.71 1.30
N TRP A 792 10.87 -5.67 0.64
CA TRP A 792 12.23 -5.20 0.84
C TRP A 792 12.50 -4.67 2.26
N ALA A 793 11.50 -4.25 3.00
CA ALA A 793 11.67 -3.94 4.42
C ALA A 793 12.10 -5.19 5.22
N ALA A 794 11.64 -6.37 4.84
CA ALA A 794 12.07 -7.64 5.44
C ALA A 794 13.28 -8.26 4.73
N LYS A 795 13.32 -8.24 3.40
CA LYS A 795 14.45 -8.74 2.59
C LYS A 795 15.76 -8.02 2.95
N GLY A 796 15.72 -6.68 3.00
CA GLY A 796 16.89 -5.88 3.39
C GLY A 796 17.30 -6.15 4.83
N THR A 797 16.36 -6.26 5.74
CA THR A 797 16.62 -6.61 7.15
C THR A 797 17.35 -7.96 7.25
N GLN A 798 16.89 -8.98 6.52
CA GLN A 798 17.56 -10.29 6.48
C GLN A 798 18.97 -10.18 5.89
N LEU A 799 19.14 -9.48 4.77
CA LEU A 799 20.44 -9.33 4.10
C LEU A 799 21.47 -8.57 4.95
N LEU A 800 21.03 -7.70 5.84
CA LEU A 800 21.89 -7.03 6.82
C LEU A 800 22.29 -7.95 8.00
N GLY A 801 21.86 -9.22 8.03
CA GLY A 801 22.21 -10.16 9.06
C GLY A 801 21.36 -10.06 10.33
N VAL A 802 20.25 -9.35 10.29
CA VAL A 802 19.31 -9.26 11.42
C VAL A 802 18.56 -10.57 11.58
N LYS A 803 18.60 -11.14 12.79
CA LYS A 803 17.96 -12.43 13.11
C LYS A 803 16.60 -12.27 13.75
N ALA A 804 16.39 -11.18 14.47
CA ALA A 804 15.14 -10.89 15.15
C ALA A 804 14.87 -9.37 15.21
N VAL A 805 13.59 -9.04 15.20
CA VAL A 805 13.09 -7.70 15.51
C VAL A 805 12.22 -7.80 16.75
N ILE A 806 12.55 -7.04 17.78
CA ILE A 806 11.83 -7.00 19.05
C ILE A 806 11.13 -5.65 19.17
N ALA A 807 9.81 -5.65 19.14
CA ALA A 807 9.00 -4.43 19.12
C ALA A 807 7.83 -4.49 20.10
N ARG A 808 7.21 -3.34 20.39
CA ARG A 808 6.01 -3.26 21.20
C ARG A 808 4.79 -3.80 20.47
N SER A 809 4.70 -3.53 19.17
CA SER A 809 3.69 -4.08 18.27
C SER A 809 4.15 -4.02 16.82
N PHE A 810 3.51 -4.81 15.96
CA PHE A 810 3.81 -4.90 14.53
C PHE A 810 2.58 -4.61 13.69
N GLU A 811 2.80 -3.99 12.55
CA GLU A 811 1.80 -3.98 11.47
C GLU A 811 1.76 -5.35 10.76
N ARG A 812 0.56 -5.74 10.35
CA ARG A 812 0.27 -7.09 9.86
C ARG A 812 1.19 -7.56 8.72
N ILE A 813 1.28 -6.77 7.66
CA ILE A 813 2.00 -7.16 6.44
C ILE A 813 3.51 -7.29 6.73
N HIS A 814 4.06 -6.33 7.47
CA HIS A 814 5.50 -6.34 7.77
C HIS A 814 5.88 -7.50 8.69
N ARG A 815 5.06 -7.80 9.70
CA ARG A 815 5.23 -8.98 10.55
C ARG A 815 5.30 -10.27 9.71
N SER A 816 4.34 -10.44 8.81
CA SER A 816 4.26 -11.60 7.91
C SER A 816 5.48 -11.67 6.99
N ASN A 817 5.93 -10.55 6.44
CA ASN A 817 7.12 -10.47 5.61
C ASN A 817 8.40 -10.85 6.37
N LEU A 818 8.53 -10.44 7.63
CA LEU A 818 9.68 -10.82 8.47
C LEU A 818 9.75 -12.34 8.62
N VAL A 819 8.64 -12.98 8.99
CA VAL A 819 8.58 -14.45 9.07
C VAL A 819 8.89 -15.10 7.72
N GLY A 820 8.31 -14.55 6.65
CA GLY A 820 8.53 -15.03 5.29
C GLY A 820 9.98 -14.95 4.81
N MET A 821 10.77 -14.08 5.43
CA MET A 821 12.22 -13.96 5.17
C MET A 821 13.09 -14.64 6.25
N GLY A 822 12.51 -15.39 7.16
CA GLY A 822 13.27 -16.08 8.22
C GLY A 822 13.79 -15.15 9.31
N VAL A 823 13.18 -13.99 9.52
CA VAL A 823 13.49 -13.05 10.60
C VAL A 823 12.42 -13.17 11.69
N LEU A 824 12.84 -13.39 12.93
CA LEU A 824 11.92 -13.57 14.07
C LEU A 824 11.27 -12.24 14.48
N PRO A 825 9.95 -12.09 14.41
CA PRO A 825 9.26 -11.00 15.07
C PRO A 825 8.92 -11.39 16.51
N LEU A 826 9.43 -10.60 17.47
CA LEU A 826 9.21 -10.80 18.90
C LEU A 826 8.55 -9.57 19.49
N GLN A 827 7.56 -9.75 20.33
CA GLN A 827 6.78 -8.66 20.90
C GLN A 827 6.96 -8.57 22.41
N PHE A 828 7.28 -7.38 22.90
CA PHE A 828 7.31 -7.09 24.32
C PHE A 828 5.93 -7.31 24.94
N LYS A 829 5.91 -7.83 26.16
CA LYS A 829 4.69 -8.12 26.95
C LYS A 829 4.44 -7.06 28.01
N GLY A 830 3.19 -6.84 28.35
CA GLY A 830 2.81 -5.91 29.41
C GLY A 830 3.34 -4.50 29.20
N SER A 831 4.06 -3.96 30.18
CA SER A 831 4.68 -2.64 30.14
C SER A 831 6.16 -2.67 29.70
N ASP A 832 6.70 -3.83 29.33
CA ASP A 832 8.09 -3.95 28.90
C ASP A 832 8.32 -3.17 27.61
N SER A 833 9.43 -2.45 27.59
CA SER A 833 9.87 -1.64 26.46
C SER A 833 11.39 -1.47 26.48
N ILE A 834 11.93 -0.90 25.44
CA ILE A 834 13.36 -0.52 25.37
C ILE A 834 13.71 0.36 26.58
N GLN A 835 12.85 1.32 26.88
CA GLN A 835 13.06 2.30 27.96
C GLN A 835 12.95 1.63 29.36
N SER A 836 11.93 0.82 29.60
CA SER A 836 11.74 0.16 30.89
C SER A 836 12.83 -0.84 31.23
N LEU A 837 13.42 -1.46 30.20
CA LEU A 837 14.49 -2.44 30.33
C LEU A 837 15.89 -1.80 30.32
N GLY A 838 15.99 -0.51 30.00
CA GLY A 838 17.24 0.23 29.95
C GLY A 838 18.18 -0.21 28.82
N ILE A 839 17.64 -0.64 27.70
CA ILE A 839 18.41 -1.08 26.53
C ILE A 839 19.01 0.14 25.84
N THR A 840 20.36 0.17 25.71
CA THR A 840 21.12 1.29 25.15
C THR A 840 21.85 0.95 23.86
N GLY A 841 22.04 -0.36 23.56
CA GLY A 841 22.68 -0.86 22.35
C GLY A 841 24.12 -1.35 22.53
N ASP A 842 24.65 -1.28 23.75
CA ASP A 842 26.00 -1.79 24.06
C ASP A 842 25.99 -3.18 24.71
N GLU A 843 24.81 -3.74 24.92
CA GLU A 843 24.58 -5.09 25.43
C GLU A 843 24.81 -6.16 24.36
N THR A 844 24.87 -7.41 24.82
CA THR A 844 24.66 -8.58 23.97
C THR A 844 23.34 -9.26 24.31
N PHE A 845 22.75 -9.93 23.33
CA PHE A 845 21.43 -10.51 23.43
C PHE A 845 21.43 -11.99 23.03
N ASP A 846 20.72 -12.80 23.80
CA ASP A 846 20.41 -14.17 23.41
C ASP A 846 18.89 -14.34 23.32
N ILE A 847 18.43 -15.23 22.45
CA ILE A 847 17.04 -15.66 22.38
C ILE A 847 17.01 -17.14 22.69
N GLU A 848 16.31 -17.50 23.76
CA GLU A 848 16.19 -18.87 24.25
C GLU A 848 14.72 -19.35 24.20
N GLY A 849 14.51 -20.65 24.11
CA GLY A 849 13.19 -21.27 24.13
C GLY A 849 12.59 -21.59 22.76
N LEU A 850 13.38 -21.45 21.69
CA LEU A 850 13.05 -21.96 20.37
C LEU A 850 13.64 -23.37 20.23
N GLY A 851 12.84 -24.38 20.53
CA GLY A 851 13.16 -25.78 20.21
C GLY A 851 12.65 -26.18 18.82
N ASP A 852 12.96 -27.40 18.36
CA ASP A 852 12.51 -27.91 17.05
C ASP A 852 10.98 -28.04 16.93
N ASP A 853 10.28 -28.06 18.03
CA ASP A 853 8.84 -28.23 18.16
C ASP A 853 8.10 -26.96 18.61
N PHE A 854 8.71 -25.78 18.40
CA PHE A 854 8.08 -24.53 18.79
C PHE A 854 6.72 -24.31 18.10
N LYS A 855 5.84 -23.62 18.80
CA LYS A 855 4.44 -23.41 18.38
C LYS A 855 4.17 -21.92 18.09
N PRO A 856 3.16 -21.63 17.25
CA PRO A 856 2.72 -20.26 17.05
C PRO A 856 2.40 -19.57 18.37
N GLN A 857 2.75 -18.29 18.45
CA GLN A 857 2.43 -17.40 19.57
C GLN A 857 2.90 -17.90 20.95
N GLN A 858 3.95 -18.70 21.01
CA GLN A 858 4.55 -19.09 22.28
C GLN A 858 5.42 -17.99 22.87
N ASP A 859 5.67 -18.07 24.16
CA ASP A 859 6.65 -17.22 24.83
C ASP A 859 8.06 -17.74 24.59
N VAL A 860 8.99 -16.83 24.36
CA VAL A 860 10.42 -17.09 24.30
C VAL A 860 11.15 -16.12 25.26
N THR A 861 12.37 -16.45 25.61
CA THR A 861 13.14 -15.63 26.57
C THR A 861 14.19 -14.79 25.83
N LEU A 862 14.08 -13.48 25.97
CA LEU A 862 15.14 -12.53 25.60
C LEU A 862 16.09 -12.38 26.79
N VAL A 863 17.36 -12.74 26.60
CA VAL A 863 18.41 -12.60 27.61
C VAL A 863 19.26 -11.39 27.25
N ILE A 864 19.35 -10.42 28.14
CA ILE A 864 20.08 -9.17 27.97
C ILE A 864 21.31 -9.21 28.87
N HIS A 865 22.49 -9.19 28.27
CA HIS A 865 23.76 -9.15 28.97
C HIS A 865 24.35 -7.74 28.91
N GLY A 866 24.31 -7.03 30.03
CA GLY A 866 24.88 -5.69 30.17
C GLY A 866 26.41 -5.70 30.25
N LYS A 867 27.04 -4.57 29.94
CA LYS A 867 28.49 -4.39 30.05
C LYS A 867 29.05 -4.68 31.44
N ASN A 868 28.26 -4.47 32.48
CA ASN A 868 28.64 -4.63 33.88
C ASN A 868 28.50 -6.08 34.38
N GLY A 869 28.22 -7.04 33.50
CA GLY A 869 27.97 -8.42 33.82
C GLY A 869 26.57 -8.69 34.39
N GLU A 870 25.68 -7.69 34.41
CA GLU A 870 24.30 -7.86 34.78
C GLU A 870 23.55 -8.61 33.65
N THR A 871 22.74 -9.57 34.01
CA THR A 871 21.92 -10.34 33.08
C THR A 871 20.45 -10.20 33.45
N LYS A 872 19.63 -9.79 32.50
CA LYS A 872 18.17 -9.72 32.60
C LYS A 872 17.53 -10.75 31.69
N ARG A 873 16.50 -11.42 32.17
CA ARG A 873 15.72 -12.39 31.39
C ARG A 873 14.27 -11.89 31.26
N VAL A 874 13.81 -11.73 30.04
CA VAL A 874 12.51 -11.12 29.75
C VAL A 874 11.72 -12.06 28.85
N GLN A 875 10.47 -12.31 29.19
CA GLN A 875 9.55 -13.07 28.35
C GLN A 875 8.99 -12.18 27.24
N VAL A 876 9.14 -12.60 26.01
CA VAL A 876 8.59 -11.95 24.82
C VAL A 876 7.71 -12.93 24.05
N LEU A 877 6.72 -12.39 23.35
CA LEU A 877 5.81 -13.19 22.54
C LEU A 877 6.38 -13.42 21.14
N LEU A 878 6.48 -14.67 20.73
CA LEU A 878 6.81 -15.03 19.35
C LEU A 878 5.63 -14.69 18.42
N ARG A 879 5.84 -13.80 17.48
CA ARG A 879 4.82 -13.38 16.51
C ARG A 879 4.93 -14.15 15.18
N ILE A 880 5.23 -15.42 15.25
CA ILE A 880 4.85 -16.41 14.25
C ILE A 880 3.44 -16.83 14.63
N ASP A 881 2.45 -16.41 13.86
CA ASP A 881 1.06 -16.43 14.30
C ASP A 881 0.30 -17.67 13.83
N THR A 882 0.79 -18.37 12.81
CA THR A 882 0.11 -19.53 12.21
C THR A 882 1.02 -20.76 12.09
N PRO A 883 0.45 -21.99 12.04
CA PRO A 883 1.22 -23.22 11.84
C PRO A 883 2.03 -23.24 10.55
N ILE A 884 1.49 -22.73 9.44
CA ILE A 884 2.24 -22.68 8.17
C ILE A 884 3.45 -21.73 8.25
N GLU A 885 3.34 -20.65 9.01
CA GLU A 885 4.46 -19.73 9.22
C GLU A 885 5.62 -20.40 9.99
N VAL A 886 5.32 -21.37 10.86
CA VAL A 886 6.34 -22.21 11.51
C VAL A 886 7.13 -22.98 10.46
N ASP A 887 6.43 -23.59 9.50
CA ASP A 887 7.08 -24.33 8.41
C ASP A 887 7.91 -23.38 7.51
N TYR A 888 7.40 -22.21 7.20
CA TYR A 888 8.16 -21.19 6.45
C TYR A 888 9.45 -20.84 7.17
N TYR A 889 9.38 -20.56 8.45
CA TYR A 889 10.56 -20.22 9.23
C TYR A 889 11.58 -21.37 9.29
N LYS A 890 11.13 -22.60 9.48
CA LYS A 890 11.98 -23.80 9.47
C LYS A 890 12.71 -24.04 8.15
N HIS A 891 12.11 -23.59 7.05
CA HIS A 891 12.72 -23.67 5.72
C HIS A 891 13.64 -22.49 5.37
N GLY A 892 13.81 -21.53 6.28
CA GLY A 892 14.57 -20.32 6.04
C GLY A 892 13.78 -19.21 5.33
N GLY A 893 12.48 -19.41 5.22
CA GLY A 893 11.52 -18.47 4.62
C GLY A 893 10.53 -19.15 3.67
N ILE A 894 9.54 -18.37 3.23
CA ILE A 894 8.47 -18.88 2.36
C ILE A 894 8.99 -19.26 0.96
N LEU A 895 9.93 -18.52 0.39
CA LEU A 895 10.43 -18.76 -0.97
C LEU A 895 11.20 -20.09 -1.06
N PRO A 896 12.15 -20.40 -0.17
CA PRO A 896 12.79 -21.72 -0.14
C PRO A 896 11.80 -22.86 0.13
N PHE A 897 10.80 -22.63 0.99
CA PHE A 897 9.73 -23.61 1.25
C PHE A 897 8.96 -23.95 -0.03
N VAL A 898 8.48 -22.93 -0.75
CA VAL A 898 7.72 -23.12 -1.98
C VAL A 898 8.57 -23.77 -3.07
N LEU A 899 9.81 -23.32 -3.23
CA LEU A 899 10.72 -23.89 -4.24
C LEU A 899 10.98 -25.38 -3.98
N ARG A 900 11.24 -25.79 -2.74
CA ARG A 900 11.37 -27.21 -2.38
C ARG A 900 10.13 -28.02 -2.71
N SER A 901 8.95 -27.46 -2.40
CA SER A 901 7.67 -28.11 -2.70
C SER A 901 7.46 -28.32 -4.20
N LEU A 902 7.80 -27.32 -5.02
CA LEU A 902 7.67 -27.40 -6.47
C LEU A 902 8.68 -28.34 -7.11
N LEU A 903 9.90 -28.39 -6.63
CA LEU A 903 10.94 -29.28 -7.15
C LEU A 903 10.77 -30.73 -6.70
N ALA A 904 10.11 -30.98 -5.56
CA ALA A 904 9.77 -32.30 -5.09
C ALA A 904 8.58 -32.91 -5.86
N ALA A 905 7.64 -32.08 -6.33
CA ALA A 905 6.50 -32.50 -7.16
C ALA A 905 6.97 -32.84 -8.59
#